data_872b5b8973dcd696d6e671207e2c82ca
#
_entry.id   872b5b8973dcd696d6e671207e2c82ca
#
_cell.length_a   1.000
_cell.length_b   1.000
_cell.length_c   1.000
_cell.angle_alpha   90.00
_cell.angle_beta   90.00
_cell.angle_gamma   90.00
#
_symmetry.space_group_name_H-M   'P 1'
#
loop_
_entity.id
_entity.type
_entity.pdbx_description
1 polymer ?
#
loop_
_entity_poly.entity_id
_entity_poly.type
_entity_poly.pdbx_seq_one_letter_code
_entity_poly.pdbx_strand_id
1 'polypeptide(L)'
;MATQSEAALEQGLIKALQDMSYEYVKISEETNLHANFKAQLEKHNRKELAKFGREHFTDTEFDRILIYLEGGSRFDKAKKLRDLFPLDTEDGKRIWVEFLNRQQWCQNEFQVSNQITVEGRKKCRYDVTILINGLPLVQIELKKRGIELKQAYNQIQRYHKTSFHGLFDYIQIFVISNGVNTRYFANNPNQGYKFTFNWTDKENNAFNDLNLFAAMFFDRCTIGKMISKYIVLHEGDKCLMVLRPYQYYAVEEILDRVQNTNKNGYIWHTTGAGKTLTSFKAAQLVSEVDGVDKVMFVVDRHDLDTQTQSEYEAFEPGAVDSTDSTRELIKRLGSNSKIIITTIQKLNVAVTRDRYNKKIQDCQHQRIVMIFDECHRSHFGESHKNIVNFFQNSQCFGFTGTPIFAENAVNQHTTKEIFGECLHKYLIKDAIADENVLGFLVEYYTGNLDLNTANEDRMKEVAQFILNNFNKSTIDGEFDAIFAVQSVPQLIQYYKIFKTLDPKISIGAVFTYAQNPDQDDDNTGMNAGFADNATQGDELQAIMDDYNARYGTAFSIENFSAYYDDINRRMKKKDPSMKPLDLLLVVGMFLTGFDSKKLNTLYVDKNMEYHGLLQAFSRTNRVLNEKKRFGKIVCFRDLKEKVDDAIKLFSSTTSPEELGTIVRPPFEVVRQEYNDLVEQFKVTYPTVQGIDQLIDENDKRDFIIAFREILKKHAEMQVYNEFDEDDEELAMPEQEFMDYRSKYLDMALGNMDAQVAAEPSDEEQQTIEDIDFCLELLHSDIINVAYILQLIAELNPSDEDYPERRRHIIDTMIKDAEMRNKAKLIDGFIQQNVDNDRDGFEQAKADGTMDLESKLNAYVKDERDRAIKDLAQEEDIPVEVFDTFLSEYDFLSIIDIFNWD
;
A
#
# COMPACT_ATOMS: atom_id res chain seq x y z
N MET A 1 31.77 -3.93 -22.31
CA MET A 1 32.36 -3.03 -21.29
C MET A 1 32.63 -3.89 -20.08
N ALA A 2 33.83 -3.77 -19.44
CA ALA A 2 34.10 -4.55 -18.24
C ALA A 2 33.07 -4.22 -17.15
N THR A 3 32.45 -5.23 -16.53
CA THR A 3 31.52 -5.08 -15.41
C THR A 3 32.25 -4.44 -14.25
N GLN A 4 31.73 -3.33 -13.73
CA GLN A 4 32.28 -2.63 -12.58
C GLN A 4 32.07 -3.49 -11.31
N SER A 5 33.16 -3.86 -10.63
CA SER A 5 33.07 -4.68 -9.42
C SER A 5 32.51 -3.92 -8.23
N GLU A 6 31.94 -4.62 -7.24
CA GLU A 6 31.50 -4.02 -5.98
C GLU A 6 32.58 -3.19 -5.29
N ALA A 7 33.82 -3.70 -5.24
CA ALA A 7 34.96 -2.97 -4.67
C ALA A 7 35.26 -1.65 -5.40
N ALA A 8 35.05 -1.58 -6.71
CA ALA A 8 35.23 -0.34 -7.46
C ALA A 8 34.11 0.68 -7.19
N LEU A 9 32.86 0.21 -7.03
CA LEU A 9 31.73 1.04 -6.62
C LEU A 9 31.94 1.57 -5.20
N GLU A 10 32.37 0.72 -4.27
CA GLU A 10 32.68 1.07 -2.89
C GLU A 10 33.73 2.17 -2.80
N GLN A 11 34.86 2.01 -3.46
CA GLN A 11 35.93 3.02 -3.49
C GLN A 11 35.48 4.31 -4.17
N GLY A 12 34.72 4.24 -5.23
CA GLY A 12 34.14 5.40 -5.91
C GLY A 12 33.24 6.20 -4.98
N LEU A 13 32.34 5.51 -4.26
CA LEU A 13 31.43 6.12 -3.29
C LEU A 13 32.19 6.77 -2.11
N ILE A 14 33.18 6.05 -1.54
CA ILE A 14 33.99 6.60 -0.42
C ILE A 14 34.69 7.88 -0.88
N LYS A 15 35.29 7.89 -2.07
CA LYS A 15 35.92 9.07 -2.61
C LYS A 15 34.93 10.23 -2.79
N ALA A 16 33.76 9.97 -3.36
CA ALA A 16 32.69 10.96 -3.53
C ALA A 16 32.27 11.57 -2.17
N LEU A 17 32.13 10.74 -1.12
CA LEU A 17 31.80 11.20 0.23
C LEU A 17 32.94 12.04 0.83
N GLN A 18 34.20 11.66 0.63
CA GLN A 18 35.36 12.45 1.06
C GLN A 18 35.41 13.82 0.38
N ASP A 19 35.10 13.87 -0.93
CA ASP A 19 35.01 15.14 -1.69
C ASP A 19 33.90 16.05 -1.13
N MET A 20 32.86 15.47 -0.54
CA MET A 20 31.75 16.16 0.19
C MET A 20 32.10 16.44 1.68
N SER A 21 33.40 16.32 2.07
CA SER A 21 33.88 16.59 3.41
C SER A 21 33.44 15.59 4.50
N TYR A 22 33.22 14.32 4.13
CA TYR A 22 33.15 13.23 5.10
C TYR A 22 34.55 12.79 5.50
N GLU A 23 34.79 12.61 6.80
CA GLU A 23 36.05 12.05 7.31
C GLU A 23 36.07 10.53 7.11
N TYR A 24 37.02 10.02 6.33
CA TYR A 24 37.18 8.57 6.24
C TYR A 24 37.86 8.04 7.52
N VAL A 25 37.23 7.07 8.17
CA VAL A 25 37.75 6.40 9.37
C VAL A 25 37.77 4.88 9.16
N LYS A 26 38.91 4.27 9.45
CA LYS A 26 39.01 2.81 9.35
C LYS A 26 38.54 2.17 10.66
N ILE A 27 37.34 1.57 10.60
CA ILE A 27 36.75 0.80 11.69
C ILE A 27 36.63 -0.65 11.20
N SER A 28 37.38 -1.57 11.83
CA SER A 28 37.40 -2.97 11.43
C SER A 28 36.49 -3.85 12.28
N GLU A 29 36.19 -3.43 13.50
CA GLU A 29 35.46 -4.20 14.50
C GLU A 29 34.74 -3.30 15.52
N GLU A 30 33.84 -3.87 16.30
CA GLU A 30 32.95 -3.16 17.22
C GLU A 30 33.67 -2.38 18.31
N THR A 31 34.81 -2.86 18.79
CA THR A 31 35.65 -2.14 19.78
C THR A 31 36.20 -0.83 19.23
N ASN A 32 36.59 -0.82 17.95
CA ASN A 32 37.03 0.41 17.28
C ASN A 32 35.85 1.37 17.07
N LEU A 33 34.66 0.85 16.83
CA LEU A 33 33.43 1.65 16.69
C LEU A 33 33.10 2.37 18.01
N HIS A 34 33.15 1.69 19.15
CA HIS A 34 32.89 2.28 20.46
C HIS A 34 33.93 3.38 20.80
N ALA A 35 35.22 3.15 20.51
CA ALA A 35 36.26 4.14 20.72
C ALA A 35 36.05 5.39 19.84
N ASN A 36 35.72 5.19 18.56
CA ASN A 36 35.38 6.29 17.65
C ASN A 36 34.14 7.04 18.12
N PHE A 37 33.09 6.33 18.55
CA PHE A 37 31.86 6.93 19.06
C PHE A 37 32.15 7.84 20.26
N LYS A 38 32.94 7.38 21.26
CA LYS A 38 33.33 8.17 22.41
C LYS A 38 34.01 9.49 21.97
N ALA A 39 34.99 9.41 21.07
CA ALA A 39 35.73 10.59 20.60
C ALA A 39 34.82 11.59 19.85
N GLN A 40 33.93 11.10 18.97
CA GLN A 40 33.03 11.98 18.23
C GLN A 40 31.94 12.58 19.13
N LEU A 41 31.41 11.82 20.09
CA LEU A 41 30.42 12.29 21.05
C LEU A 41 31.00 13.40 21.95
N GLU A 42 32.27 13.26 22.40
CA GLU A 42 32.98 14.29 23.15
C GLU A 42 33.20 15.55 22.33
N LYS A 43 33.60 15.41 21.07
CA LYS A 43 33.75 16.52 20.12
C LYS A 43 32.41 17.25 19.90
N HIS A 44 31.33 16.52 19.72
CA HIS A 44 29.97 17.06 19.53
C HIS A 44 29.48 17.80 20.78
N ASN A 45 29.71 17.25 21.99
CA ASN A 45 29.30 17.83 23.26
C ASN A 45 30.33 18.74 23.90
N ARG A 46 31.37 19.14 23.16
CA ARG A 46 32.48 19.94 23.71
C ARG A 46 32.03 21.20 24.45
N LYS A 47 31.00 21.90 23.92
CA LYS A 47 30.48 23.13 24.58
C LYS A 47 29.82 22.82 25.92
N GLU A 48 29.12 21.70 26.03
CA GLU A 48 28.50 21.26 27.28
C GLU A 48 29.52 20.79 28.29
N LEU A 49 30.51 19.99 27.88
CA LEU A 49 31.63 19.54 28.73
C LEU A 49 32.47 20.71 29.26
N ALA A 50 32.73 21.73 28.44
CA ALA A 50 33.48 22.92 28.83
C ALA A 50 32.79 23.72 29.97
N LYS A 51 31.45 23.68 30.10
CA LYS A 51 30.74 24.31 31.25
C LYS A 51 31.16 23.71 32.59
N PHE A 52 31.64 22.48 32.57
CA PHE A 52 32.11 21.73 33.74
C PHE A 52 33.66 21.67 33.85
N GLY A 53 34.36 22.40 32.97
CA GLY A 53 35.82 22.40 32.94
C GLY A 53 36.44 21.12 32.46
N ARG A 54 35.74 20.35 31.60
CA ARG A 54 36.14 19.05 31.08
C ARG A 54 36.23 19.07 29.56
N GLU A 55 37.00 18.16 28.99
CA GLU A 55 37.06 17.89 27.55
C GLU A 55 36.57 16.47 27.22
N HIS A 56 36.56 15.56 28.22
CA HIS A 56 36.27 14.14 28.04
C HIS A 56 35.26 13.63 29.07
N PHE A 57 34.53 12.58 28.69
CA PHE A 57 33.80 11.73 29.63
C PHE A 57 34.75 10.75 30.32
N THR A 58 34.50 10.44 31.60
CA THR A 58 35.21 9.32 32.25
C THR A 58 34.71 8.01 31.63
N ASP A 59 35.46 6.90 31.81
CA ASP A 59 35.07 5.60 31.28
C ASP A 59 33.76 5.14 31.93
N THR A 60 33.56 5.37 33.21
CA THR A 60 32.29 5.07 33.91
C THR A 60 31.09 5.89 33.37
N GLU A 61 31.30 7.15 33.04
CA GLU A 61 30.29 8.00 32.42
C GLU A 61 29.96 7.52 31.02
N PHE A 62 30.94 7.13 30.23
CA PHE A 62 30.74 6.59 28.90
C PHE A 62 30.04 5.21 28.95
N ASP A 63 30.35 4.33 29.90
CA ASP A 63 29.66 3.08 30.12
C ASP A 63 28.16 3.30 30.45
N ARG A 64 27.83 4.33 31.24
CA ARG A 64 26.41 4.71 31.49
C ARG A 64 25.71 5.18 30.22
N ILE A 65 26.41 5.93 29.36
CA ILE A 65 25.86 6.33 28.04
C ILE A 65 25.60 5.08 27.19
N LEU A 66 26.49 4.11 27.12
CA LEU A 66 26.33 2.86 26.38
C LEU A 66 25.16 2.04 26.95
N ILE A 67 25.05 1.88 28.26
CA ILE A 67 23.91 1.20 28.93
C ILE A 67 22.58 1.87 28.58
N TYR A 68 22.53 3.23 28.57
CA TYR A 68 21.31 3.93 28.13
C TYR A 68 20.96 3.60 26.69
N LEU A 69 21.95 3.53 25.80
CA LEU A 69 21.76 3.28 24.38
C LEU A 69 21.40 1.82 24.07
N GLU A 70 21.84 0.84 24.86
CA GLU A 70 21.58 -0.60 24.62
C GLU A 70 20.10 -1.00 24.74
N GLY A 71 19.36 -0.40 25.67
CA GLY A 71 17.98 -0.77 25.95
C GLY A 71 16.96 -0.28 24.91
N GLY A 72 15.87 -1.06 24.74
CA GLY A 72 14.73 -0.70 23.93
C GLY A 72 14.74 -1.24 22.49
N SER A 73 13.59 -1.13 21.82
CA SER A 73 13.43 -1.48 20.40
C SER A 73 14.16 -0.48 19.50
N ARG A 74 14.26 -0.78 18.19
CA ARG A 74 14.81 0.17 17.18
C ARG A 74 14.04 1.49 17.18
N PHE A 75 12.73 1.42 17.38
CA PHE A 75 11.88 2.59 17.54
C PHE A 75 12.27 3.43 18.77
N ASP A 76 12.44 2.79 19.93
CA ASP A 76 12.88 3.47 21.16
C ASP A 76 14.28 4.07 21.02
N LYS A 77 15.20 3.37 20.35
CA LYS A 77 16.56 3.85 20.03
C LYS A 77 16.50 5.09 19.11
N ALA A 78 15.61 5.09 18.11
CA ALA A 78 15.42 6.27 17.27
C ALA A 78 14.84 7.48 18.04
N LYS A 79 14.05 7.26 19.09
CA LYS A 79 13.64 8.32 20.03
C LYS A 79 14.80 8.82 20.84
N LYS A 80 15.56 7.91 21.49
CA LYS A 80 16.75 8.28 22.29
C LYS A 80 17.75 9.11 21.52
N LEU A 81 17.96 8.81 20.22
CA LEU A 81 18.82 9.60 19.34
C LEU A 81 18.41 11.09 19.27
N ARG A 82 17.14 11.39 19.46
CA ARG A 82 16.54 12.73 19.32
C ARG A 82 16.34 13.46 20.65
N ASP A 83 16.55 12.78 21.77
CA ASP A 83 16.39 13.30 23.11
C ASP A 83 17.74 13.71 23.71
N LEU A 84 17.71 14.62 24.66
CA LEU A 84 18.86 14.93 25.48
C LEU A 84 18.96 13.91 26.63
N PHE A 85 20.11 13.28 26.78
CA PHE A 85 20.34 12.33 27.86
C PHE A 85 20.88 13.04 29.13
N PRO A 86 20.18 12.97 30.27
CA PRO A 86 20.68 13.53 31.53
C PRO A 86 21.71 12.59 32.17
N LEU A 87 22.99 12.87 31.98
CA LEU A 87 24.09 12.10 32.57
C LEU A 87 24.44 12.68 33.93
N ASP A 88 24.22 11.94 35.00
CA ASP A 88 24.68 12.30 36.35
C ASP A 88 26.18 11.91 36.50
N THR A 89 27.01 12.91 36.75
CA THR A 89 28.45 12.75 36.92
C THR A 89 28.81 12.23 38.32
N GLU A 90 30.02 11.72 38.50
CA GLU A 90 30.49 11.20 39.79
C GLU A 90 30.58 12.31 40.91
N ASP A 91 30.75 13.56 40.52
CA ASP A 91 30.72 14.72 41.41
C ASP A 91 29.33 15.29 41.68
N GLY A 92 28.26 14.56 41.27
CA GLY A 92 26.85 14.88 41.55
C GLY A 92 26.29 16.01 40.68
N LYS A 93 26.96 16.40 39.61
CA LYS A 93 26.44 17.33 38.61
C LYS A 93 25.71 16.59 37.50
N ARG A 94 24.92 17.30 36.68
CA ARG A 94 24.21 16.75 35.54
C ARG A 94 24.68 17.39 34.25
N ILE A 95 25.15 16.58 33.30
CA ILE A 95 25.50 16.93 31.92
C ILE A 95 24.37 16.52 31.00
N TRP A 96 23.96 17.39 30.09
CA TRP A 96 22.97 17.06 29.07
C TRP A 96 23.67 16.62 27.79
N VAL A 97 23.71 15.32 27.55
CA VAL A 97 24.37 14.72 26.37
C VAL A 97 23.44 14.77 25.18
N GLU A 98 23.88 15.44 24.12
CA GLU A 98 23.20 15.48 22.82
C GLU A 98 23.83 14.45 21.87
N PHE A 99 23.02 13.57 21.29
CA PHE A 99 23.49 12.58 20.32
C PHE A 99 23.42 13.08 18.88
N LEU A 100 22.45 13.98 18.57
CA LEU A 100 22.19 14.49 17.23
C LEU A 100 21.70 15.94 17.31
N ASN A 101 22.42 16.86 16.65
CA ASN A 101 21.93 18.24 16.54
C ASN A 101 20.79 18.32 15.53
N ARG A 102 19.58 18.53 16.04
CA ARG A 102 18.35 18.58 15.25
C ARG A 102 18.06 19.96 14.64
N GLN A 103 18.62 21.02 15.21
CA GLN A 103 18.40 22.39 14.75
C GLN A 103 19.41 22.83 13.70
N GLN A 104 20.68 22.48 13.91
CA GLN A 104 21.79 22.83 13.04
C GLN A 104 22.41 21.53 12.48
N TRP A 105 21.62 20.77 11.72
CA TRP A 105 21.95 19.43 11.23
C TRP A 105 23.27 19.36 10.46
N CYS A 106 23.69 20.43 9.74
CA CYS A 106 24.98 20.49 9.05
C CYS A 106 26.21 20.58 10.00
N GLN A 107 25.99 20.86 11.29
CA GLN A 107 27.04 20.93 12.32
C GLN A 107 27.32 19.59 12.99
N ASN A 108 26.58 18.55 12.66
CA ASN A 108 26.95 17.20 13.07
C ASN A 108 28.27 16.79 12.40
N GLU A 109 29.02 15.89 13.04
CA GLU A 109 30.25 15.32 12.51
C GLU A 109 29.94 14.14 11.59
N PHE A 110 30.37 14.20 10.34
CA PHE A 110 30.09 13.20 9.32
C PHE A 110 31.33 12.38 8.99
N GLN A 111 31.23 11.06 9.14
CA GLN A 111 32.30 10.12 8.85
C GLN A 111 31.80 9.01 7.93
N VAL A 112 32.71 8.39 7.18
CA VAL A 112 32.45 7.19 6.37
C VAL A 112 33.44 6.11 6.72
N SER A 113 32.97 4.88 6.86
CA SER A 113 33.80 3.70 7.02
C SER A 113 33.27 2.58 6.09
N ASN A 114 34.13 1.62 5.80
CA ASN A 114 33.76 0.48 4.96
C ASN A 114 34.23 -0.82 5.57
N GLN A 115 33.58 -1.92 5.12
CA GLN A 115 33.98 -3.30 5.47
C GLN A 115 34.03 -3.55 6.98
N ILE A 116 33.12 -2.91 7.74
CA ILE A 116 33.01 -3.11 9.19
C ILE A 116 32.52 -4.54 9.44
N THR A 117 33.26 -5.28 10.24
CA THR A 117 32.92 -6.66 10.62
C THR A 117 32.21 -6.66 11.97
N VAL A 118 31.04 -7.29 12.02
CA VAL A 118 30.23 -7.45 13.23
C VAL A 118 30.07 -8.93 13.54
N GLU A 119 30.33 -9.32 14.78
CA GLU A 119 30.19 -10.70 15.27
C GLU A 119 28.82 -10.85 15.93
N GLY A 120 27.83 -11.33 15.17
CA GLY A 120 26.50 -11.71 15.67
C GLY A 120 26.32 -13.24 15.71
N ARG A 121 25.10 -13.71 15.39
CA ARG A 121 24.85 -15.15 15.18
C ARG A 121 25.69 -15.69 14.02
N LYS A 122 25.98 -14.87 13.04
CA LYS A 122 26.96 -15.09 11.95
C LYS A 122 27.84 -13.85 11.85
N LYS A 123 29.08 -14.04 11.44
CA LYS A 123 30.00 -12.96 11.15
C LYS A 123 29.59 -12.29 9.86
N CYS A 124 29.20 -11.01 9.90
CA CYS A 124 28.76 -10.23 8.76
C CYS A 124 29.72 -9.07 8.51
N ARG A 125 29.86 -8.66 7.26
CA ARG A 125 30.70 -7.56 6.84
C ARG A 125 29.87 -6.59 6.01
N TYR A 126 29.79 -5.34 6.45
CA TYR A 126 28.99 -4.28 5.86
C TYR A 126 29.80 -3.47 4.85
N ASP A 127 29.22 -3.20 3.66
CA ASP A 127 29.98 -2.56 2.58
C ASP A 127 30.39 -1.13 2.94
N VAL A 128 29.45 -0.20 3.05
CA VAL A 128 29.74 1.20 3.42
C VAL A 128 28.79 1.67 4.51
N THR A 129 29.32 2.27 5.55
CA THR A 129 28.57 2.83 6.68
C THR A 129 28.86 4.31 6.83
N ILE A 130 27.83 5.14 6.86
CA ILE A 130 27.95 6.55 7.23
C ILE A 130 27.66 6.68 8.73
N LEU A 131 28.61 7.31 9.43
CA LEU A 131 28.47 7.62 10.84
C LEU A 131 28.20 9.13 11.01
N ILE A 132 27.28 9.45 11.90
CA ILE A 132 27.03 10.84 12.31
C ILE A 132 27.25 10.93 13.82
N ASN A 133 28.11 11.85 14.25
CA ASN A 133 28.59 11.94 15.63
C ASN A 133 29.13 10.61 16.18
N GLY A 134 29.73 9.78 15.30
CA GLY A 134 30.23 8.46 15.60
C GLY A 134 29.21 7.32 15.65
N LEU A 135 27.92 7.60 15.53
CA LEU A 135 26.86 6.59 15.46
C LEU A 135 26.61 6.13 14.01
N PRO A 136 26.49 4.82 13.73
CA PRO A 136 26.13 4.30 12.41
C PRO A 136 24.66 4.58 12.13
N LEU A 137 24.36 5.60 11.30
CA LEU A 137 23.01 6.04 11.02
C LEU A 137 22.53 5.71 9.61
N VAL A 138 23.47 5.46 8.66
CA VAL A 138 23.13 5.01 7.31
C VAL A 138 23.98 3.81 6.93
N GLN A 139 23.35 2.77 6.44
CA GLN A 139 24.03 1.58 5.89
C GLN A 139 23.77 1.49 4.39
N ILE A 140 24.83 1.27 3.62
CA ILE A 140 24.78 1.18 2.16
C ILE A 140 25.28 -0.21 1.77
N GLU A 141 24.46 -0.95 1.00
CA GLU A 141 24.82 -2.26 0.44
C GLU A 141 24.94 -2.14 -1.08
N LEU A 142 26.04 -2.64 -1.60
CA LEU A 142 26.41 -2.52 -2.99
C LEU A 142 26.38 -3.89 -3.67
N LYS A 143 25.95 -3.90 -4.93
CA LYS A 143 26.03 -5.06 -5.82
C LYS A 143 26.75 -4.68 -7.10
N LYS A 144 27.41 -5.65 -7.74
CA LYS A 144 28.02 -5.40 -9.04
C LYS A 144 26.97 -5.00 -10.08
N ARG A 145 27.39 -4.27 -11.10
CA ARG A 145 26.53 -3.85 -12.20
C ARG A 145 25.88 -5.06 -12.89
N GLY A 146 24.57 -5.00 -13.09
CA GLY A 146 23.78 -6.09 -13.70
C GLY A 146 23.06 -6.98 -12.69
N ILE A 147 23.32 -6.82 -11.39
CA ILE A 147 22.59 -7.50 -10.32
C ILE A 147 21.36 -6.67 -9.90
N GLU A 148 20.25 -7.35 -9.62
CA GLU A 148 19.03 -6.69 -9.14
C GLU A 148 19.19 -6.12 -7.72
N LEU A 149 18.61 -4.94 -7.48
CA LEU A 149 18.65 -4.29 -6.15
C LEU A 149 17.98 -5.11 -5.05
N LYS A 150 17.05 -5.99 -5.42
CA LYS A 150 16.34 -6.86 -4.47
C LYS A 150 17.31 -7.76 -3.71
N GLN A 151 18.43 -8.17 -4.31
CA GLN A 151 19.47 -8.94 -3.62
C GLN A 151 20.09 -8.17 -2.46
N ALA A 152 20.45 -6.90 -2.68
CA ALA A 152 20.97 -6.04 -1.61
C ALA A 152 19.92 -5.83 -0.51
N TYR A 153 18.65 -5.67 -0.88
CA TYR A 153 17.55 -5.58 0.07
C TYR A 153 17.42 -6.87 0.91
N ASN A 154 17.41 -8.04 0.27
CA ASN A 154 17.34 -9.33 0.97
C ASN A 154 18.54 -9.55 1.90
N GLN A 155 19.73 -9.07 1.50
CA GLN A 155 20.92 -9.09 2.36
C GLN A 155 20.71 -8.28 3.64
N ILE A 156 20.15 -7.07 3.54
CA ILE A 156 19.80 -6.24 4.70
C ILE A 156 18.75 -6.95 5.58
N GLN A 157 17.74 -7.60 4.98
CA GLN A 157 16.75 -8.39 5.74
C GLN A 157 17.39 -9.55 6.51
N ARG A 158 18.40 -10.21 5.95
CA ARG A 158 19.21 -11.21 6.68
C ARG A 158 19.95 -10.59 7.85
N TYR A 159 20.57 -9.41 7.66
CA TYR A 159 21.28 -8.69 8.73
C TYR A 159 20.35 -8.33 9.90
N HIS A 160 19.10 -7.96 9.65
CA HIS A 160 18.10 -7.74 10.70
C HIS A 160 17.91 -8.95 11.62
N LYS A 161 18.04 -10.17 11.07
CA LYS A 161 17.84 -11.42 11.81
C LYS A 161 19.11 -11.93 12.49
N THR A 162 20.30 -11.53 12.01
CA THR A 162 21.56 -12.21 12.36
C THR A 162 22.61 -11.32 12.98
N SER A 163 22.73 -10.04 12.62
CA SER A 163 23.92 -9.23 12.92
C SER A 163 23.68 -7.80 13.35
N PHE A 164 22.51 -7.20 13.09
CA PHE A 164 22.25 -5.86 13.62
C PHE A 164 21.98 -5.94 15.12
N HIS A 165 22.94 -5.46 15.91
CA HIS A 165 22.86 -5.30 17.36
C HIS A 165 23.80 -4.15 17.81
N GLY A 166 23.77 -3.80 19.09
CA GLY A 166 24.60 -2.75 19.66
C GLY A 166 24.33 -1.39 18.99
N LEU A 167 25.38 -0.71 18.56
CA LEU A 167 25.27 0.58 17.89
C LEU A 167 24.66 0.49 16.50
N PHE A 168 24.71 -0.66 15.78
CA PHE A 168 24.09 -0.83 14.47
C PHE A 168 22.55 -0.87 14.51
N ASP A 169 21.94 -1.08 15.66
CA ASP A 169 20.48 -0.89 15.80
C ASP A 169 20.04 0.58 15.65
N TYR A 170 21.00 1.53 15.68
CA TYR A 170 20.75 2.96 15.46
C TYR A 170 20.65 3.36 13.99
N ILE A 171 20.93 2.48 13.05
CA ILE A 171 20.72 2.76 11.63
C ILE A 171 19.30 3.27 11.41
N GLN A 172 19.16 4.41 10.74
CA GLN A 172 17.89 5.05 10.42
C GLN A 172 17.47 4.80 8.98
N ILE A 173 18.45 4.79 8.07
CA ILE A 173 18.24 4.70 6.63
C ILE A 173 19.15 3.62 6.06
N PHE A 174 18.59 2.80 5.17
CA PHE A 174 19.33 1.91 4.30
C PHE A 174 19.35 2.46 2.88
N VAL A 175 20.46 2.22 2.18
CA VAL A 175 20.63 2.51 0.75
C VAL A 175 21.13 1.25 0.07
N ILE A 176 20.56 0.93 -1.07
CA ILE A 176 20.95 -0.21 -1.92
C ILE A 176 21.29 0.29 -3.31
N SER A 177 22.38 -0.20 -3.90
CA SER A 177 22.79 0.21 -5.24
C SER A 177 23.56 -0.86 -5.99
N ASN A 178 23.36 -0.90 -7.32
CA ASN A 178 24.19 -1.68 -8.26
C ASN A 178 25.01 -0.77 -9.22
N GLY A 179 25.16 0.50 -8.83
CA GLY A 179 25.87 1.51 -9.60
C GLY A 179 25.01 2.21 -10.65
N VAL A 180 23.96 1.54 -11.20
CA VAL A 180 23.04 2.08 -12.21
C VAL A 180 21.73 2.52 -11.58
N ASN A 181 21.25 1.71 -10.64
CA ASN A 181 20.04 1.99 -9.87
C ASN A 181 20.40 2.11 -8.40
N THR A 182 19.78 3.08 -7.72
CA THR A 182 20.01 3.34 -6.29
C THR A 182 18.68 3.66 -5.63
N ARG A 183 18.39 3.00 -4.50
CA ARG A 183 17.17 3.22 -3.72
C ARG A 183 17.49 3.36 -2.24
N TYR A 184 16.64 4.06 -1.51
CA TYR A 184 16.74 4.21 -0.05
C TYR A 184 15.43 3.81 0.64
N PHE A 185 15.52 3.43 1.93
CA PHE A 185 14.36 3.09 2.75
C PHE A 185 14.67 3.20 4.24
N ALA A 186 13.63 3.27 5.07
CA ALA A 186 13.78 3.36 6.53
C ALA A 186 14.14 2.00 7.14
N ASN A 187 14.77 2.03 8.32
CA ASN A 187 15.02 0.83 9.13
C ASN A 187 13.72 0.28 9.72
N ASN A 188 12.94 -0.39 8.88
CA ASN A 188 11.70 -1.07 9.25
C ASN A 188 11.69 -2.49 8.67
N PRO A 189 12.01 -3.52 9.48
CA PRO A 189 12.11 -4.91 8.99
C PRO A 189 10.77 -5.51 8.54
N ASN A 190 9.64 -4.88 8.87
CA ASN A 190 8.31 -5.35 8.49
C ASN A 190 7.82 -4.74 7.14
N GLN A 191 8.63 -3.90 6.50
CA GLN A 191 8.31 -3.33 5.19
C GLN A 191 8.91 -4.18 4.08
N GLY A 192 8.13 -4.46 3.03
CA GLY A 192 8.61 -5.16 1.83
C GLY A 192 9.43 -4.26 0.89
N TYR A 193 10.07 -4.88 -0.11
CA TYR A 193 10.90 -4.20 -1.13
C TYR A 193 10.20 -3.01 -1.82
N LYS A 194 8.89 -3.07 -2.01
CA LYS A 194 8.06 -1.98 -2.56
C LYS A 194 8.10 -0.66 -1.77
N PHE A 195 8.63 -0.66 -0.56
CA PHE A 195 8.87 0.55 0.24
C PHE A 195 10.31 1.07 0.14
N THR A 196 11.01 0.71 -0.91
CA THR A 196 12.28 1.32 -1.31
C THR A 196 12.01 2.42 -2.35
N PHE A 197 12.70 3.55 -2.27
CA PHE A 197 12.41 4.76 -3.05
C PHE A 197 13.64 5.25 -3.79
N ASN A 198 13.46 5.71 -5.03
CA ASN A 198 14.47 6.51 -5.73
C ASN A 198 14.52 7.91 -5.09
N TRP A 199 15.70 8.54 -5.05
CA TRP A 199 15.78 9.97 -4.77
C TRP A 199 15.56 10.76 -6.06
N THR A 200 14.83 11.89 -6.00
CA THR A 200 14.51 12.70 -7.17
C THR A 200 14.88 14.16 -6.95
N ASP A 201 14.86 14.95 -8.02
CA ASP A 201 14.79 16.41 -7.91
C ASP A 201 13.35 16.88 -7.58
N LYS A 202 13.15 18.20 -7.55
CA LYS A 202 11.86 18.84 -7.27
C LYS A 202 10.82 18.59 -8.38
N GLU A 203 11.26 18.32 -9.59
CA GLU A 203 10.47 18.02 -10.79
C GLU A 203 10.16 16.51 -10.92
N ASN A 204 10.49 15.69 -9.93
CA ASN A 204 10.34 14.23 -9.85
C ASN A 204 11.26 13.44 -10.82
N ASN A 205 12.35 14.01 -11.32
CA ASN A 205 13.35 13.27 -12.11
C ASN A 205 14.25 12.46 -11.18
N ALA A 206 14.32 11.14 -11.39
CA ALA A 206 15.04 10.23 -10.51
C ALA A 206 16.56 10.27 -10.71
N PHE A 207 17.31 10.28 -9.61
CA PHE A 207 18.76 10.11 -9.56
C PHE A 207 19.09 8.62 -9.34
N ASN A 208 19.07 7.85 -10.41
CA ASN A 208 19.29 6.40 -10.34
C ASN A 208 20.78 6.03 -10.20
N ASP A 209 21.68 6.72 -10.90
CA ASP A 209 23.13 6.49 -10.81
C ASP A 209 23.67 6.78 -9.40
N LEU A 210 24.51 5.87 -8.88
CA LEU A 210 25.04 5.97 -7.52
C LEU A 210 25.79 7.28 -7.23
N ASN A 211 26.54 7.83 -8.19
CA ASN A 211 27.30 9.05 -7.96
C ASN A 211 26.38 10.28 -7.93
N LEU A 212 25.37 10.33 -8.82
CA LEU A 212 24.36 11.38 -8.82
C LEU A 212 23.52 11.31 -7.55
N PHE A 213 23.07 10.12 -7.17
CA PHE A 213 22.38 9.90 -5.91
C PHE A 213 23.22 10.36 -4.72
N ALA A 214 24.49 9.96 -4.66
CA ALA A 214 25.38 10.33 -3.57
C ALA A 214 25.55 11.85 -3.47
N ALA A 215 25.77 12.53 -4.59
CA ALA A 215 25.94 13.99 -4.62
C ALA A 215 24.69 14.73 -4.10
N MET A 216 23.48 14.20 -4.35
CA MET A 216 22.24 14.87 -3.98
C MET A 216 21.72 14.42 -2.61
N PHE A 217 21.72 13.12 -2.32
CA PHE A 217 21.14 12.57 -1.11
C PHE A 217 22.09 12.58 0.09
N PHE A 218 23.40 12.31 -0.15
CA PHE A 218 24.42 12.34 0.91
C PHE A 218 25.06 13.73 1.09
N ASP A 219 24.58 14.76 0.40
CA ASP A 219 24.91 16.13 0.84
C ASP A 219 24.66 16.27 2.34
N ARG A 220 25.63 16.78 3.10
CA ARG A 220 25.60 16.82 4.57
C ARG A 220 24.35 17.52 5.13
N CYS A 221 23.85 18.54 4.43
CA CYS A 221 22.63 19.21 4.83
C CYS A 221 21.39 18.34 4.53
N THR A 222 21.34 17.68 3.35
CA THR A 222 20.23 16.82 2.94
C THR A 222 20.11 15.60 3.86
N ILE A 223 21.18 14.80 4.01
CA ILE A 223 21.12 13.60 4.86
C ILE A 223 20.95 13.96 6.34
N GLY A 224 21.56 15.05 6.80
CA GLY A 224 21.38 15.58 8.14
C GLY A 224 19.92 15.95 8.43
N LYS A 225 19.25 16.63 7.49
CA LYS A 225 17.80 16.92 7.56
C LYS A 225 16.98 15.63 7.54
N MET A 226 17.27 14.71 6.60
CA MET A 226 16.53 13.45 6.49
C MET A 226 16.50 12.71 7.83
N ILE A 227 17.65 12.54 8.48
CA ILE A 227 17.74 11.82 9.75
C ILE A 227 17.13 12.60 10.91
N SER A 228 17.43 13.91 11.02
CA SER A 228 17.00 14.71 12.16
C SER A 228 15.53 15.12 12.13
N LYS A 229 14.97 15.40 10.91
CA LYS A 229 13.64 15.98 10.74
C LYS A 229 12.66 15.07 9.98
N TYR A 230 13.11 14.33 8.93
CA TYR A 230 12.24 13.67 7.97
C TYR A 230 12.09 12.15 8.16
N ILE A 231 12.78 11.56 9.13
CA ILE A 231 12.34 10.29 9.71
C ILE A 231 11.08 10.55 10.54
N VAL A 232 10.04 9.79 10.28
CA VAL A 232 8.78 9.80 11.01
C VAL A 232 8.75 8.60 11.94
N LEU A 233 8.56 8.85 13.22
CA LEU A 233 8.37 7.82 14.23
C LEU A 233 6.89 7.50 14.32
N HIS A 234 6.45 6.38 13.76
CA HIS A 234 5.05 5.96 13.78
C HIS A 234 4.75 5.25 15.10
N GLU A 235 4.15 5.98 16.04
CA GLU A 235 3.89 5.47 17.42
C GLU A 235 2.87 4.33 17.44
N GLY A 236 1.89 4.33 16.54
CA GLY A 236 0.88 3.27 16.45
C GLY A 236 1.49 1.91 16.13
N ASP A 237 2.36 1.85 15.11
CA ASP A 237 3.00 0.61 14.65
C ASP A 237 4.40 0.41 15.24
N LYS A 238 4.90 1.35 16.07
CA LYS A 238 6.26 1.31 16.65
C LYS A 238 7.35 1.11 15.60
N CYS A 239 7.27 1.82 14.49
CA CYS A 239 8.20 1.69 13.36
C CYS A 239 8.72 3.04 12.86
N LEU A 240 9.81 2.99 12.10
CA LEU A 240 10.38 4.13 11.42
C LEU A 240 9.82 4.21 10.00
N MET A 241 9.51 5.43 9.56
CA MET A 241 9.18 5.75 8.18
C MET A 241 10.11 6.89 7.70
N VAL A 242 10.45 6.90 6.42
CA VAL A 242 11.19 7.99 5.79
C VAL A 242 10.32 8.66 4.73
N LEU A 243 10.37 9.99 4.65
CA LEU A 243 9.63 10.70 3.60
C LEU A 243 10.17 10.35 2.22
N ARG A 244 9.26 10.25 1.27
CA ARG A 244 9.57 10.17 -0.16
C ARG A 244 10.01 11.53 -0.70
N PRO A 245 10.75 11.61 -1.81
CA PRO A 245 11.30 12.89 -2.29
C PRO A 245 10.24 13.97 -2.48
N TYR A 246 9.13 13.66 -3.17
CA TYR A 246 8.06 14.64 -3.40
C TYR A 246 7.41 15.13 -2.09
N GLN A 247 7.35 14.29 -1.04
CA GLN A 247 6.89 14.70 0.28
C GLN A 247 7.89 15.64 0.95
N TYR A 248 9.18 15.30 0.86
CA TYR A 248 10.27 16.14 1.35
C TYR A 248 10.22 17.53 0.71
N TYR A 249 10.17 17.61 -0.62
CA TYR A 249 10.14 18.90 -1.31
C TYR A 249 8.87 19.70 -1.01
N ALA A 250 7.70 19.05 -0.94
CA ALA A 250 6.46 19.73 -0.58
C ALA A 250 6.54 20.37 0.83
N VAL A 251 7.12 19.66 1.81
CA VAL A 251 7.30 20.20 3.17
C VAL A 251 8.34 21.33 3.19
N GLU A 252 9.47 21.19 2.49
CA GLU A 252 10.48 22.24 2.39
C GLU A 252 9.93 23.52 1.75
N GLU A 253 9.11 23.41 0.71
CA GLU A 253 8.47 24.55 0.06
C GLU A 253 7.47 25.28 0.99
N ILE A 254 6.71 24.53 1.78
CA ILE A 254 5.83 25.11 2.79
C ILE A 254 6.66 25.83 3.86
N LEU A 255 7.73 25.19 4.37
CA LEU A 255 8.60 25.78 5.39
C LEU A 255 9.28 27.06 4.89
N ASP A 256 9.84 27.03 3.67
CA ASP A 256 10.45 28.21 3.05
C ASP A 256 9.43 29.35 2.91
N ARG A 257 8.22 29.02 2.45
CA ARG A 257 7.14 30.01 2.30
C ARG A 257 6.71 30.61 3.63
N VAL A 258 6.65 29.80 4.70
CA VAL A 258 6.31 30.28 6.05
C VAL A 258 7.46 31.13 6.65
N GLN A 259 8.71 30.74 6.46
CA GLN A 259 9.85 31.44 7.05
C GLN A 259 10.17 32.76 6.33
N ASN A 260 10.04 32.78 5.01
CA ASN A 260 10.56 33.88 4.20
C ASN A 260 9.47 34.78 3.60
N THR A 261 8.20 34.37 3.63
CA THR A 261 7.09 35.16 3.04
C THR A 261 5.79 35.01 3.84
N ASN A 262 4.80 35.85 3.54
CA ASN A 262 3.42 35.71 4.02
C ASN A 262 2.47 35.24 2.90
N LYS A 263 3.01 34.71 1.78
CA LYS A 263 2.19 34.29 0.64
C LYS A 263 1.63 32.90 0.89
N ASN A 264 0.40 32.68 0.48
CA ASN A 264 -0.25 31.39 0.45
C ASN A 264 0.36 30.48 -0.64
N GLY A 265 -0.03 29.21 -0.66
CA GLY A 265 0.32 28.27 -1.70
C GLY A 265 -0.51 27.00 -1.65
N TYR A 266 -0.39 26.15 -2.66
CA TYR A 266 -1.00 24.83 -2.62
C TYR A 266 -0.06 23.74 -3.13
N ILE A 267 -0.31 22.52 -2.66
CA ILE A 267 0.39 21.28 -3.05
C ILE A 267 -0.56 20.45 -3.90
N TRP A 268 -0.11 20.12 -5.12
CA TRP A 268 -0.85 19.25 -6.01
C TRP A 268 -0.25 17.85 -6.01
N HIS A 269 -0.71 17.02 -5.08
CA HIS A 269 -0.35 15.62 -4.95
C HIS A 269 -1.56 14.73 -5.22
N THR A 270 -1.40 13.78 -6.15
CA THR A 270 -2.48 12.87 -6.53
C THR A 270 -3.05 12.10 -5.33
N THR A 271 -4.23 11.57 -5.49
CA THR A 271 -4.85 10.72 -4.46
C THR A 271 -4.02 9.47 -4.26
N GLY A 272 -3.71 9.12 -2.99
CA GLY A 272 -2.84 7.98 -2.68
C GLY A 272 -1.36 8.30 -2.50
N ALA A 273 -0.96 9.54 -2.77
CA ALA A 273 0.42 10.00 -2.55
C ALA A 273 0.81 10.21 -1.07
N GLY A 274 -0.03 9.84 -0.11
CA GLY A 274 0.26 10.04 1.32
C GLY A 274 0.21 11.50 1.76
N LYS A 275 -0.77 12.27 1.25
CA LYS A 275 -1.00 13.67 1.63
C LYS A 275 -1.10 13.88 3.13
N THR A 276 -1.75 12.97 3.86
CA THR A 276 -1.89 13.01 5.32
C THR A 276 -0.53 13.03 6.03
N LEU A 277 0.41 12.16 5.64
CA LEU A 277 1.76 12.15 6.21
C LEU A 277 2.52 13.44 5.87
N THR A 278 2.40 13.93 4.63
CA THR A 278 3.06 15.17 4.18
C THR A 278 2.53 16.38 4.95
N SER A 279 1.20 16.49 5.10
CA SER A 279 0.55 17.60 5.81
C SER A 279 0.81 17.57 7.31
N PHE A 280 0.82 16.36 7.92
CA PHE A 280 1.24 16.18 9.33
C PHE A 280 2.66 16.67 9.53
N LYS A 281 3.59 16.21 8.69
CA LYS A 281 5.01 16.61 8.82
C LYS A 281 5.20 18.10 8.60
N ALA A 282 4.48 18.70 7.64
CA ALA A 282 4.46 20.15 7.45
C ALA A 282 3.92 20.87 8.70
N ALA A 283 2.78 20.43 9.24
CA ALA A 283 2.18 21.02 10.45
C ALA A 283 3.13 20.95 11.65
N GLN A 284 3.75 19.77 11.88
CA GLN A 284 4.71 19.56 12.95
C GLN A 284 5.89 20.55 12.86
N LEU A 285 6.55 20.59 11.69
CA LEU A 285 7.74 21.45 11.50
C LEU A 285 7.39 22.95 11.48
N VAL A 286 6.24 23.32 10.91
CA VAL A 286 5.76 24.73 10.94
C VAL A 286 5.44 25.18 12.36
N SER A 287 4.93 24.29 13.23
CA SER A 287 4.67 24.63 14.63
C SER A 287 5.94 24.92 15.45
N GLU A 288 7.10 24.49 14.95
CA GLU A 288 8.41 24.76 15.54
C GLU A 288 9.05 26.05 15.00
N VAL A 289 8.45 26.70 13.97
CA VAL A 289 8.99 27.95 13.40
C VAL A 289 8.75 29.12 14.35
N ASP A 290 9.81 29.87 14.62
CA ASP A 290 9.73 31.05 15.49
C ASP A 290 8.70 32.08 14.97
N GLY A 291 7.87 32.54 15.89
CA GLY A 291 6.81 33.52 15.59
C GLY A 291 5.52 32.92 15.02
N VAL A 292 5.41 31.61 14.80
CA VAL A 292 4.14 30.92 14.51
C VAL A 292 3.46 30.60 15.84
N ASP A 293 2.26 31.17 16.05
CA ASP A 293 1.49 30.96 17.28
C ASP A 293 0.74 29.63 17.24
N LYS A 294 0.09 29.32 16.10
CA LYS A 294 -0.71 28.12 15.93
C LYS A 294 -0.67 27.61 14.49
N VAL A 295 -0.83 26.30 14.36
CA VAL A 295 -1.09 25.60 13.08
C VAL A 295 -2.47 24.98 13.16
N MET A 296 -3.34 25.28 12.19
CA MET A 296 -4.67 24.68 12.10
C MET A 296 -4.74 23.77 10.88
N PHE A 297 -5.06 22.49 11.09
CA PHE A 297 -5.39 21.56 10.02
C PHE A 297 -6.90 21.56 9.82
N VAL A 298 -7.34 21.98 8.65
CA VAL A 298 -8.75 22.20 8.32
C VAL A 298 -9.21 21.18 7.29
N VAL A 299 -10.14 20.32 7.71
CA VAL A 299 -10.77 19.30 6.86
C VAL A 299 -12.18 19.71 6.45
N ASP A 300 -12.69 19.12 5.38
CA ASP A 300 -14.02 19.44 4.84
C ASP A 300 -15.17 18.78 5.63
N ARG A 301 -15.04 17.51 6.04
CA ARG A 301 -16.11 16.73 6.64
C ARG A 301 -15.72 16.14 8.00
N HIS A 302 -16.73 15.90 8.85
CA HIS A 302 -16.54 15.28 10.17
C HIS A 302 -15.93 13.88 10.08
N ASP A 303 -16.28 13.08 9.06
CA ASP A 303 -15.75 11.73 8.87
C ASP A 303 -14.26 11.76 8.54
N LEU A 304 -13.81 12.76 7.74
CA LEU A 304 -12.39 13.01 7.46
C LEU A 304 -11.65 13.57 8.68
N ASP A 305 -12.33 14.34 9.54
CA ASP A 305 -11.77 14.84 10.79
C ASP A 305 -11.32 13.68 11.70
N THR A 306 -12.19 12.70 11.91
CA THR A 306 -11.92 11.52 12.75
C THR A 306 -10.80 10.64 12.17
N GLN A 307 -10.81 10.39 10.85
CA GLN A 307 -9.76 9.60 10.20
C GLN A 307 -8.40 10.31 10.25
N THR A 308 -8.37 11.59 9.89
CA THR A 308 -7.14 12.40 9.90
C THR A 308 -6.58 12.51 11.33
N GLN A 309 -7.44 12.71 12.31
CA GLN A 309 -7.05 12.71 13.71
C GLN A 309 -6.42 11.36 14.13
N SER A 310 -7.09 10.24 13.80
CA SER A 310 -6.59 8.91 14.10
C SER A 310 -5.22 8.65 13.47
N GLU A 311 -5.01 9.10 12.23
CA GLU A 311 -3.72 9.00 11.55
C GLU A 311 -2.66 9.90 12.19
N TYR A 312 -2.98 11.14 12.56
CA TYR A 312 -2.04 12.05 13.24
C TYR A 312 -1.66 11.54 14.62
N GLU A 313 -2.62 11.04 15.40
CA GLU A 313 -2.38 10.41 16.70
C GLU A 313 -1.52 9.13 16.57
N ALA A 314 -1.66 8.41 15.48
CA ALA A 314 -0.81 7.24 15.20
C ALA A 314 0.64 7.65 14.87
N PHE A 315 0.86 8.84 14.28
CA PHE A 315 2.22 9.36 14.08
C PHE A 315 2.81 9.89 15.40
N GLU A 316 2.09 10.71 16.15
CA GLU A 316 2.54 11.31 17.40
C GLU A 316 1.38 11.51 18.37
N PRO A 317 1.18 10.64 19.38
CA PRO A 317 0.12 10.77 20.37
C PRO A 317 0.18 12.09 21.13
N GLY A 318 -0.94 12.78 21.19
CA GLY A 318 -1.05 14.07 21.85
C GLY A 318 -0.44 15.25 21.09
N ALA A 319 0.02 15.05 19.85
CA ALA A 319 0.51 16.15 19.01
C ALA A 319 -0.62 17.07 18.55
N VAL A 320 -1.85 16.57 18.51
CA VAL A 320 -3.00 17.30 17.99
C VAL A 320 -4.15 17.35 18.97
N ASP A 321 -4.76 18.50 19.05
CA ASP A 321 -6.00 18.70 19.79
C ASP A 321 -7.19 18.68 18.81
N SER A 322 -7.99 17.62 18.87
CA SER A 322 -9.22 17.52 18.09
C SER A 322 -10.33 18.38 18.65
N THR A 323 -11.29 18.72 17.81
CA THR A 323 -12.43 19.54 18.18
C THR A 323 -13.76 18.85 17.85
N ASP A 324 -14.39 18.20 18.81
CA ASP A 324 -15.68 17.53 18.62
C ASP A 324 -16.83 18.54 18.41
N SER A 325 -16.68 19.75 18.91
CA SER A 325 -17.68 20.82 18.81
C SER A 325 -17.04 22.20 18.61
N THR A 326 -17.81 23.15 18.07
CA THR A 326 -17.37 24.56 17.98
C THR A 326 -16.97 25.14 19.35
N ARG A 327 -17.58 24.65 20.45
CA ARG A 327 -17.21 25.09 21.79
C ARG A 327 -15.82 24.61 22.19
N GLU A 328 -15.48 23.39 21.85
CA GLU A 328 -14.13 22.83 22.09
C GLU A 328 -13.08 23.55 21.23
N LEU A 329 -13.38 23.81 19.96
CA LEU A 329 -12.52 24.62 19.09
C LEU A 329 -12.16 25.97 19.72
N ILE A 330 -13.16 26.69 20.26
CA ILE A 330 -12.93 27.97 20.91
C ILE A 330 -12.04 27.85 22.14
N LYS A 331 -12.21 26.81 22.93
CA LYS A 331 -11.36 26.52 24.09
C LYS A 331 -9.92 26.25 23.67
N ARG A 332 -9.72 25.47 22.60
CA ARG A 332 -8.39 25.15 22.06
C ARG A 332 -7.70 26.35 21.41
N LEU A 333 -8.45 27.22 20.72
CA LEU A 333 -7.91 28.47 20.20
C LEU A 333 -7.36 29.38 21.31
N GLY A 334 -8.00 29.40 22.48
CA GLY A 334 -7.56 30.13 23.66
C GLY A 334 -6.49 29.43 24.52
N SER A 335 -6.11 28.20 24.20
CA SER A 335 -5.10 27.41 24.94
C SER A 335 -3.70 27.53 24.34
N ASN A 336 -2.72 26.89 24.98
CA ASN A 336 -1.32 26.80 24.47
C ASN A 336 -1.12 25.72 23.39
N SER A 337 -2.19 25.08 22.92
CA SER A 337 -2.12 24.07 21.85
C SER A 337 -1.50 24.66 20.60
N LYS A 338 -0.47 24.01 20.06
CA LYS A 338 0.24 24.46 18.85
C LYS A 338 -0.44 23.96 17.58
N ILE A 339 -0.93 22.72 17.55
CA ILE A 339 -1.58 22.11 16.39
C ILE A 339 -3.03 21.78 16.74
N ILE A 340 -3.97 22.25 15.93
CA ILE A 340 -5.41 22.06 16.11
C ILE A 340 -6.00 21.46 14.83
N ILE A 341 -6.73 20.33 14.94
CA ILE A 341 -7.52 19.78 13.84
C ILE A 341 -8.98 20.24 14.01
N THR A 342 -9.59 20.68 12.91
CA THR A 342 -10.98 21.13 12.90
C THR A 342 -11.60 21.03 11.51
N THR A 343 -12.93 21.10 11.42
CA THR A 343 -13.62 21.21 10.14
C THR A 343 -13.82 22.67 9.73
N ILE A 344 -13.89 22.92 8.42
CA ILE A 344 -14.14 24.26 7.88
C ILE A 344 -15.48 24.83 8.38
N GLN A 345 -16.50 23.98 8.58
CA GLN A 345 -17.82 24.38 9.08
C GLN A 345 -17.74 24.87 10.54
N LYS A 346 -17.06 24.11 11.43
CA LYS A 346 -16.86 24.52 12.84
C LYS A 346 -16.09 25.84 12.91
N LEU A 347 -15.06 26.00 12.08
CA LEU A 347 -14.25 27.21 12.03
C LEU A 347 -15.06 28.40 11.49
N ASN A 348 -15.84 28.23 10.42
CA ASN A 348 -16.73 29.27 9.89
C ASN A 348 -17.80 29.70 10.94
N VAL A 349 -18.42 28.75 11.66
CA VAL A 349 -19.37 29.05 12.75
C VAL A 349 -18.68 29.80 13.89
N ALA A 350 -17.42 29.46 14.23
CA ALA A 350 -16.68 30.14 15.28
C ALA A 350 -16.42 31.63 14.97
N VAL A 351 -16.10 31.94 13.70
CA VAL A 351 -15.77 33.31 13.27
C VAL A 351 -16.98 34.15 12.91
N THR A 352 -18.11 33.53 12.50
CA THR A 352 -19.31 34.29 12.04
C THR A 352 -20.36 34.52 13.14
N ARG A 353 -20.48 33.64 14.15
CA ARG A 353 -21.49 33.80 15.18
C ARG A 353 -21.01 34.69 16.32
N ASP A 354 -21.68 35.79 16.61
CA ASP A 354 -21.30 36.80 17.63
C ASP A 354 -20.94 36.21 19.00
N ARG A 355 -21.67 35.20 19.44
CA ARG A 355 -21.45 34.56 20.77
C ARG A 355 -20.09 33.87 20.87
N TYR A 356 -19.52 33.49 19.74
CA TYR A 356 -18.23 32.78 19.63
C TYR A 356 -17.10 33.72 19.23
N ASN A 357 -17.33 34.57 18.20
CA ASN A 357 -16.38 35.52 17.68
C ASN A 357 -15.75 36.39 18.78
N LYS A 358 -16.58 36.95 19.70
CA LYS A 358 -16.10 37.74 20.86
C LYS A 358 -15.14 36.97 21.77
N LYS A 359 -15.21 35.65 21.82
CA LYS A 359 -14.36 34.83 22.71
C LYS A 359 -12.98 34.52 22.11
N ILE A 360 -12.86 34.60 20.77
CA ILE A 360 -11.62 34.35 20.03
C ILE A 360 -11.03 35.63 19.42
N GLN A 361 -11.52 36.80 19.86
CA GLN A 361 -11.07 38.08 19.30
C GLN A 361 -9.57 38.31 19.49
N ASP A 362 -9.00 37.83 20.59
CA ASP A 362 -7.56 37.91 20.87
C ASP A 362 -6.72 37.09 19.90
N CYS A 363 -7.34 36.14 19.20
CA CYS A 363 -6.65 35.31 18.19
C CYS A 363 -6.56 35.97 16.80
N GLN A 364 -7.27 37.10 16.58
CA GLN A 364 -7.32 37.78 15.27
C GLN A 364 -5.93 38.16 14.71
N HIS A 365 -5.01 38.51 15.58
CA HIS A 365 -3.69 39.02 15.24
C HIS A 365 -2.57 37.98 15.43
N GLN A 366 -2.91 36.79 15.95
CA GLN A 366 -1.94 35.69 16.06
C GLN A 366 -1.49 35.25 14.67
N ARG A 367 -0.22 34.86 14.56
CA ARG A 367 0.31 34.28 13.34
C ARG A 367 -0.13 32.83 13.25
N ILE A 368 -1.12 32.59 12.42
CA ILE A 368 -1.75 31.28 12.26
C ILE A 368 -1.45 30.74 10.86
N VAL A 369 -0.90 29.52 10.81
CA VAL A 369 -0.75 28.78 9.54
C VAL A 369 -1.89 27.79 9.44
N MET A 370 -2.64 27.85 8.33
CA MET A 370 -3.77 26.97 8.07
C MET A 370 -3.43 26.01 6.92
N ILE A 371 -3.58 24.73 7.15
CA ILE A 371 -3.41 23.68 6.15
C ILE A 371 -4.79 23.10 5.85
N PHE A 372 -5.24 23.24 4.60
CA PHE A 372 -6.53 22.77 4.13
C PHE A 372 -6.38 21.49 3.33
N ASP A 373 -7.02 20.40 3.75
CA ASP A 373 -7.08 19.17 2.97
C ASP A 373 -8.26 19.18 1.98
N GLU A 374 -8.09 18.48 0.86
CA GLU A 374 -9.06 18.42 -0.26
C GLU A 374 -9.62 19.81 -0.64
N CYS A 375 -8.73 20.78 -0.80
CA CYS A 375 -9.04 22.21 -0.95
C CYS A 375 -9.74 22.60 -2.26
N HIS A 376 -10.08 21.63 -3.12
CA HIS A 376 -10.83 21.80 -4.38
C HIS A 376 -12.36 21.86 -4.18
N ARG A 377 -12.91 21.61 -2.99
CA ARG A 377 -14.36 21.53 -2.78
C ARG A 377 -15.03 22.90 -2.79
N SER A 378 -16.28 22.94 -3.27
CA SER A 378 -17.04 24.17 -3.58
C SER A 378 -17.34 25.07 -2.38
N HIS A 379 -17.46 24.51 -1.19
CA HIS A 379 -17.73 25.30 0.03
C HIS A 379 -16.57 26.16 0.54
N PHE A 380 -15.37 25.98 -0.03
CA PHE A 380 -14.21 26.75 0.38
C PHE A 380 -14.35 28.25 0.08
N GLY A 381 -15.09 28.67 -0.96
CA GLY A 381 -15.11 30.06 -1.40
C GLY A 381 -15.59 31.05 -0.34
N GLU A 382 -16.78 30.90 0.20
CA GLU A 382 -17.38 31.85 1.19
C GLU A 382 -16.85 31.60 2.61
N SER A 383 -16.85 30.34 3.06
CA SER A 383 -16.33 29.99 4.38
C SER A 383 -14.85 30.36 4.53
N HIS A 384 -14.05 30.11 3.50
CA HIS A 384 -12.63 30.50 3.49
C HIS A 384 -12.47 32.03 3.57
N LYS A 385 -13.26 32.82 2.83
CA LYS A 385 -13.24 34.28 2.94
C LYS A 385 -13.56 34.78 4.33
N ASN A 386 -14.59 34.22 4.98
CA ASN A 386 -14.96 34.58 6.36
C ASN A 386 -13.83 34.28 7.36
N ILE A 387 -13.19 33.12 7.24
CA ILE A 387 -12.09 32.68 8.08
C ILE A 387 -10.86 33.58 7.92
N VAL A 388 -10.43 33.83 6.69
CA VAL A 388 -9.25 34.65 6.39
C VAL A 388 -9.50 36.13 6.77
N ASN A 389 -10.70 36.64 6.58
CA ASN A 389 -11.07 37.99 7.02
C ASN A 389 -11.02 38.16 8.54
N PHE A 390 -11.35 37.10 9.29
CA PHE A 390 -11.26 37.11 10.73
C PHE A 390 -9.81 37.03 11.24
N PHE A 391 -9.03 36.04 10.73
CA PHE A 391 -7.63 35.84 11.13
C PHE A 391 -6.69 36.67 10.25
N GLN A 392 -6.47 37.92 10.60
CA GLN A 392 -5.78 38.92 9.78
C GLN A 392 -4.30 38.62 9.50
N ASN A 393 -3.67 37.80 10.33
CA ASN A 393 -2.27 37.37 10.18
C ASN A 393 -2.20 35.84 9.91
N SER A 394 -3.08 35.36 9.00
CA SER A 394 -3.11 33.98 8.61
C SER A 394 -2.40 33.73 7.29
N GLN A 395 -1.80 32.54 7.17
CA GLN A 395 -1.18 32.03 5.93
C GLN A 395 -1.81 30.67 5.61
N CYS A 396 -2.26 30.47 4.37
CA CYS A 396 -3.05 29.32 3.97
C CYS A 396 -2.34 28.44 2.98
N PHE A 397 -2.31 27.12 3.22
CA PHE A 397 -1.78 26.11 2.33
C PHE A 397 -2.85 25.07 1.99
N GLY A 398 -3.10 24.85 0.69
CA GLY A 398 -4.07 23.87 0.22
C GLY A 398 -3.38 22.57 -0.18
N PHE A 399 -3.95 21.42 0.16
CA PHE A 399 -3.58 20.11 -0.37
C PHE A 399 -4.71 19.58 -1.23
N THR A 400 -4.40 19.10 -2.44
CA THR A 400 -5.39 18.52 -3.33
C THR A 400 -4.76 17.58 -4.35
N GLY A 401 -5.48 16.52 -4.74
CA GLY A 401 -5.14 15.66 -5.88
C GLY A 401 -5.72 16.16 -7.20
N THR A 402 -6.73 17.03 -7.15
CA THR A 402 -7.52 17.47 -8.29
C THR A 402 -7.82 18.96 -8.18
N PRO A 403 -6.83 19.85 -8.47
CA PRO A 403 -7.04 21.30 -8.42
C PRO A 403 -8.18 21.75 -9.33
N ILE A 404 -8.83 22.85 -8.97
CA ILE A 404 -9.79 23.53 -9.81
C ILE A 404 -9.04 24.50 -10.74
N PHE A 405 -9.16 24.27 -12.04
CA PHE A 405 -8.68 25.12 -13.11
C PHE A 405 -9.85 25.88 -13.77
N ALA A 406 -9.58 26.67 -14.79
CA ALA A 406 -10.62 27.37 -15.53
C ALA A 406 -11.58 26.40 -16.26
N GLU A 407 -11.05 25.26 -16.73
CA GLU A 407 -11.76 24.22 -17.48
C GLU A 407 -12.76 23.44 -16.63
N ASN A 408 -12.50 23.28 -15.33
CA ASN A 408 -13.36 22.56 -14.40
C ASN A 408 -13.86 23.43 -13.24
N ALA A 409 -13.89 24.76 -13.45
CA ALA A 409 -14.26 25.72 -12.42
C ALA A 409 -15.72 25.58 -11.99
N VAL A 410 -15.92 25.43 -10.68
CA VAL A 410 -17.23 25.49 -10.00
C VAL A 410 -17.37 26.87 -9.36
N ASN A 411 -18.49 27.56 -9.60
CA ASN A 411 -18.73 28.93 -9.09
C ASN A 411 -17.67 29.98 -9.46
N GLN A 412 -17.00 29.82 -10.62
CA GLN A 412 -16.01 30.76 -11.19
C GLN A 412 -14.74 30.98 -10.35
N HIS A 413 -14.43 30.11 -9.38
CA HIS A 413 -13.20 30.20 -8.58
C HIS A 413 -12.25 29.05 -8.89
N THR A 414 -10.97 29.35 -9.05
CA THR A 414 -9.89 28.38 -9.24
C THR A 414 -9.09 28.16 -7.94
N THR A 415 -8.40 27.02 -7.81
CA THR A 415 -7.51 26.76 -6.66
C THR A 415 -6.42 27.83 -6.57
N LYS A 416 -5.91 28.31 -7.71
CA LYS A 416 -4.89 29.37 -7.76
C LYS A 416 -5.40 30.71 -7.24
N GLU A 417 -6.66 31.06 -7.48
CA GLU A 417 -7.24 32.34 -6.98
C GLU A 417 -7.38 32.32 -5.46
N ILE A 418 -7.65 31.15 -4.87
CA ILE A 418 -7.87 31.01 -3.41
C ILE A 418 -6.56 30.86 -2.66
N PHE A 419 -5.67 30.00 -3.15
CA PHE A 419 -4.43 29.61 -2.44
C PHE A 419 -3.15 30.18 -3.07
N GLY A 420 -3.20 30.85 -4.21
CA GLY A 420 -2.01 31.37 -4.89
C GLY A 420 -1.29 30.34 -5.75
N GLU A 421 0.04 30.31 -5.67
CA GLU A 421 0.87 29.47 -6.54
C GLU A 421 0.90 27.99 -6.14
N CYS A 422 1.03 27.11 -7.12
CA CYS A 422 1.37 25.70 -6.88
C CYS A 422 2.84 25.60 -6.47
N LEU A 423 3.10 25.08 -5.26
CA LEU A 423 4.44 24.99 -4.69
C LEU A 423 5.16 23.72 -5.11
N HIS A 424 4.43 22.62 -5.21
CA HIS A 424 4.95 21.34 -5.66
C HIS A 424 3.87 20.50 -6.34
N LYS A 425 4.28 19.68 -7.33
CA LYS A 425 3.41 18.77 -8.09
C LYS A 425 3.94 17.34 -7.98
N TYR A 426 3.02 16.43 -7.73
CA TYR A 426 3.23 14.99 -7.85
C TYR A 426 1.96 14.37 -8.43
N LEU A 427 1.99 14.13 -9.73
CA LEU A 427 0.81 13.82 -10.51
C LEU A 427 0.53 12.31 -10.51
N ILE A 428 -0.61 11.92 -11.05
CA ILE A 428 -0.97 10.50 -11.12
C ILE A 428 0.01 9.69 -11.97
N LYS A 429 0.56 10.26 -13.04
CA LYS A 429 1.57 9.61 -13.86
C LYS A 429 2.86 9.34 -13.09
N ASP A 430 3.31 10.30 -12.27
CA ASP A 430 4.51 10.17 -11.43
C ASP A 430 4.29 9.07 -10.37
N ALA A 431 3.09 9.05 -9.77
CA ALA A 431 2.74 8.07 -8.75
C ALA A 431 2.61 6.64 -9.29
N ILE A 432 2.21 6.46 -10.55
CA ILE A 432 2.19 5.16 -11.24
C ILE A 432 3.62 4.74 -11.60
N ALA A 433 4.43 5.66 -12.13
CA ALA A 433 5.84 5.39 -12.45
C ALA A 433 6.66 4.96 -11.22
N ASP A 434 6.35 5.53 -10.05
CA ASP A 434 6.95 5.18 -8.77
C ASP A 434 6.30 3.95 -8.10
N GLU A 435 5.32 3.29 -8.73
CA GLU A 435 4.56 2.16 -8.18
C GLU A 435 3.83 2.48 -6.85
N ASN A 436 3.55 3.75 -6.60
CA ASN A 436 2.84 4.21 -5.40
C ASN A 436 1.34 4.03 -5.49
N VAL A 437 0.81 4.06 -6.71
CA VAL A 437 -0.58 3.77 -7.05
C VAL A 437 -0.63 2.96 -8.35
N LEU A 438 -1.74 2.28 -8.57
CA LEU A 438 -1.97 1.49 -9.79
C LEU A 438 -2.57 2.38 -10.89
N GLY A 439 -2.39 2.00 -12.15
CA GLY A 439 -3.16 2.53 -13.27
C GLY A 439 -4.61 2.04 -13.24
N PHE A 440 -5.40 2.44 -14.23
CA PHE A 440 -6.82 2.07 -14.34
C PHE A 440 -7.04 1.18 -15.56
N LEU A 441 -7.87 0.17 -15.38
CA LEU A 441 -8.54 -0.54 -16.47
C LEU A 441 -9.96 0.00 -16.56
N VAL A 442 -10.30 0.70 -17.64
CA VAL A 442 -11.62 1.31 -17.83
C VAL A 442 -12.35 0.61 -18.96
N GLU A 443 -13.43 -0.09 -18.61
CA GLU A 443 -14.31 -0.79 -19.54
C GLU A 443 -15.63 -0.03 -19.70
N TYR A 444 -16.14 0.03 -20.93
CA TYR A 444 -17.40 0.70 -21.26
C TYR A 444 -18.41 -0.34 -21.74
N TYR A 445 -19.39 -0.60 -20.89
CA TYR A 445 -20.47 -1.52 -21.25
C TYR A 445 -21.53 -0.78 -22.07
N THR A 446 -21.57 -1.07 -23.35
CA THR A 446 -22.47 -0.40 -24.32
C THR A 446 -23.72 -1.20 -24.66
N GLY A 447 -24.01 -2.35 -24.04
CA GLY A 447 -25.16 -3.23 -24.24
C GLY A 447 -26.21 -2.81 -25.32
N ASN A 448 -27.18 -3.62 -25.60
CA ASN A 448 -28.21 -3.30 -26.61
C ASN A 448 -29.24 -2.24 -26.16
N LEU A 449 -29.08 -1.63 -24.98
CA LEU A 449 -30.03 -0.69 -24.39
C LEU A 449 -29.58 0.75 -24.51
N ASP A 450 -30.54 1.69 -24.61
CA ASP A 450 -30.24 3.12 -24.56
C ASP A 450 -29.65 3.50 -23.20
N LEU A 451 -28.33 3.72 -23.18
CA LEU A 451 -27.53 3.99 -21.98
C LEU A 451 -27.97 5.23 -21.18
N ASN A 452 -28.82 6.09 -21.76
CA ASN A 452 -29.24 7.35 -21.15
C ASN A 452 -30.62 7.25 -20.47
N THR A 453 -31.35 6.15 -20.62
CA THR A 453 -32.65 5.98 -19.98
C THR A 453 -32.56 5.22 -18.67
N ALA A 454 -33.20 5.72 -17.60
CA ALA A 454 -33.33 5.03 -16.30
C ALA A 454 -34.55 4.07 -16.37
N ASN A 455 -34.51 3.08 -17.26
CA ASN A 455 -35.54 2.08 -17.42
C ASN A 455 -35.26 0.89 -16.49
N GLU A 456 -36.29 0.29 -15.89
CA GLU A 456 -36.15 -0.86 -14.98
C GLU A 456 -35.48 -2.07 -15.68
N ASP A 457 -35.74 -2.28 -16.96
CA ASP A 457 -35.15 -3.39 -17.73
C ASP A 457 -33.64 -3.18 -17.89
N ARG A 458 -33.21 -1.94 -18.16
CA ARG A 458 -31.78 -1.59 -18.20
C ARG A 458 -31.10 -1.80 -16.82
N MET A 459 -31.80 -1.42 -15.75
CA MET A 459 -31.26 -1.61 -14.40
C MET A 459 -31.13 -3.11 -14.05
N LYS A 460 -32.04 -3.95 -14.49
CA LYS A 460 -31.96 -5.41 -14.36
C LYS A 460 -30.77 -5.98 -15.14
N GLU A 461 -30.55 -5.51 -16.37
CA GLU A 461 -29.40 -5.93 -17.19
C GLU A 461 -28.08 -5.53 -16.56
N VAL A 462 -27.95 -4.29 -16.09
CA VAL A 462 -26.77 -3.83 -15.35
C VAL A 462 -26.52 -4.67 -14.09
N ALA A 463 -27.56 -4.93 -13.29
CA ALA A 463 -27.43 -5.76 -12.09
C ALA A 463 -27.01 -7.20 -12.42
N GLN A 464 -27.58 -7.79 -13.46
CA GLN A 464 -27.22 -9.13 -13.93
C GLN A 464 -25.77 -9.17 -14.45
N PHE A 465 -25.35 -8.15 -15.22
CA PHE A 465 -23.96 -8.03 -15.67
C PHE A 465 -22.99 -7.98 -14.48
N ILE A 466 -23.28 -7.16 -13.46
CA ILE A 466 -22.47 -7.08 -12.25
C ILE A 466 -22.35 -8.46 -11.60
N LEU A 467 -23.46 -9.16 -11.39
CA LEU A 467 -23.44 -10.47 -10.72
C LEU A 467 -22.70 -11.54 -11.54
N ASN A 468 -22.87 -11.56 -12.86
CA ASN A 468 -22.20 -12.53 -13.73
C ASN A 468 -20.68 -12.33 -13.79
N ASN A 469 -20.21 -11.09 -13.67
CA ASN A 469 -18.78 -10.75 -13.78
C ASN A 469 -18.14 -10.42 -12.42
N PHE A 470 -18.86 -10.59 -11.30
CA PHE A 470 -18.37 -10.17 -9.98
C PHE A 470 -17.09 -10.91 -9.58
N ASN A 471 -17.09 -12.23 -9.65
CA ASN A 471 -15.94 -13.05 -9.29
C ASN A 471 -14.70 -12.69 -10.12
N LYS A 472 -14.86 -12.57 -11.43
CA LYS A 472 -13.79 -12.16 -12.35
C LYS A 472 -13.27 -10.76 -12.03
N SER A 473 -14.17 -9.81 -11.73
CA SER A 473 -13.78 -8.42 -11.40
C SER A 473 -13.12 -8.28 -10.04
N THR A 474 -13.42 -9.16 -9.09
CA THR A 474 -12.92 -9.10 -7.70
C THR A 474 -11.94 -10.19 -7.36
N ILE A 475 -11.50 -10.98 -8.38
CA ILE A 475 -10.59 -12.12 -8.21
C ILE A 475 -11.15 -13.07 -7.15
N ASP A 476 -12.26 -13.76 -7.51
CA ASP A 476 -12.99 -14.70 -6.67
C ASP A 476 -13.38 -14.19 -5.28
N GLY A 477 -13.69 -12.88 -5.19
CA GLY A 477 -14.12 -12.24 -3.94
C GLY A 477 -12.97 -11.90 -2.98
N GLU A 478 -11.71 -12.03 -3.39
CA GLU A 478 -10.57 -11.56 -2.60
C GLU A 478 -10.64 -10.04 -2.39
N PHE A 479 -11.20 -9.32 -3.36
CA PHE A 479 -11.39 -7.88 -3.32
C PHE A 479 -12.86 -7.50 -3.22
N ASP A 480 -13.09 -6.19 -3.01
CA ASP A 480 -14.42 -5.60 -2.89
C ASP A 480 -14.74 -4.73 -4.09
N ALA A 481 -16.04 -4.45 -4.25
CA ALA A 481 -16.54 -3.54 -5.26
C ALA A 481 -17.44 -2.45 -4.66
N ILE A 482 -17.45 -1.28 -5.30
CA ILE A 482 -18.43 -0.22 -5.08
C ILE A 482 -19.25 -0.04 -6.35
N PHE A 483 -20.56 0.17 -6.20
CA PHE A 483 -21.45 0.54 -7.29
C PHE A 483 -21.99 1.95 -7.07
N ALA A 484 -21.52 2.90 -7.89
CA ALA A 484 -21.92 4.31 -7.86
C ALA A 484 -23.13 4.54 -8.77
N VAL A 485 -24.22 5.05 -8.21
CA VAL A 485 -25.48 5.32 -8.93
C VAL A 485 -25.84 6.80 -8.86
N GLN A 486 -26.72 7.25 -9.79
CA GLN A 486 -27.01 8.67 -9.98
C GLN A 486 -27.74 9.32 -8.81
N SER A 487 -28.67 8.61 -8.16
CA SER A 487 -29.57 9.18 -7.14
C SER A 487 -30.02 8.15 -6.11
N VAL A 488 -30.52 8.63 -4.96
CA VAL A 488 -31.07 7.77 -3.90
C VAL A 488 -32.24 6.91 -4.39
N PRO A 489 -33.24 7.44 -5.12
CA PRO A 489 -34.30 6.58 -5.67
C PRO A 489 -33.78 5.46 -6.57
N GLN A 490 -32.77 5.74 -7.42
CA GLN A 490 -32.15 4.74 -8.28
C GLN A 490 -31.37 3.69 -7.45
N LEU A 491 -30.67 4.11 -6.40
CA LEU A 491 -30.01 3.18 -5.48
C LEU A 491 -30.99 2.20 -4.83
N ILE A 492 -32.12 2.70 -4.33
CA ILE A 492 -33.16 1.86 -3.71
C ILE A 492 -33.74 0.86 -4.73
N GLN A 493 -33.96 1.30 -5.97
CA GLN A 493 -34.43 0.41 -7.05
C GLN A 493 -33.41 -0.70 -7.37
N TYR A 494 -32.13 -0.34 -7.53
CA TYR A 494 -31.04 -1.32 -7.73
C TYR A 494 -30.96 -2.32 -6.56
N TYR A 495 -31.02 -1.83 -5.33
CA TYR A 495 -30.98 -2.70 -4.16
C TYR A 495 -32.13 -3.73 -4.19
N LYS A 496 -33.36 -3.30 -4.53
CA LYS A 496 -34.54 -4.18 -4.69
C LYS A 496 -34.34 -5.18 -5.83
N ILE A 497 -33.78 -4.75 -6.97
CA ILE A 497 -33.47 -5.62 -8.10
C ILE A 497 -32.46 -6.69 -7.68
N PHE A 498 -31.35 -6.31 -7.07
CA PHE A 498 -30.36 -7.27 -6.58
C PHE A 498 -30.98 -8.28 -5.60
N LYS A 499 -31.83 -7.83 -4.70
CA LYS A 499 -32.55 -8.73 -3.76
C LYS A 499 -33.46 -9.73 -4.48
N THR A 500 -34.07 -9.36 -5.59
CA THR A 500 -34.91 -10.29 -6.39
C THR A 500 -34.11 -11.30 -7.19
N LEU A 501 -32.83 -10.97 -7.50
CA LEU A 501 -31.92 -11.85 -8.22
C LEU A 501 -31.22 -12.88 -7.30
N ASP A 502 -31.45 -12.80 -6.00
CA ASP A 502 -30.91 -13.70 -4.95
C ASP A 502 -29.38 -13.91 -5.08
N PRO A 503 -28.57 -12.87 -4.93
CA PRO A 503 -27.14 -12.94 -5.19
C PRO A 503 -26.42 -13.78 -4.12
N LYS A 504 -25.42 -14.55 -4.54
CA LYS A 504 -24.53 -15.29 -3.63
C LYS A 504 -23.60 -14.35 -2.83
N ILE A 505 -23.35 -13.13 -3.33
CA ILE A 505 -22.50 -12.12 -2.71
C ILE A 505 -23.25 -11.28 -1.67
N SER A 506 -22.52 -10.69 -0.73
CA SER A 506 -23.09 -9.76 0.25
C SER A 506 -23.20 -8.36 -0.33
N ILE A 507 -24.41 -7.79 -0.28
CA ILE A 507 -24.68 -6.45 -0.82
C ILE A 507 -25.15 -5.54 0.32
N GLY A 508 -24.53 -4.34 0.41
CA GLY A 508 -24.94 -3.27 1.29
C GLY A 508 -25.24 -2.00 0.51
N ALA A 509 -25.91 -1.05 1.16
CA ALA A 509 -26.16 0.25 0.56
C ALA A 509 -26.08 1.35 1.61
N VAL A 510 -25.54 2.51 1.22
CA VAL A 510 -25.42 3.67 2.12
C VAL A 510 -25.69 4.96 1.37
N PHE A 511 -26.54 5.80 1.97
CA PHE A 511 -26.80 7.15 1.48
C PHE A 511 -27.23 8.07 2.63
N THR A 512 -27.04 9.37 2.47
CA THR A 512 -27.52 10.37 3.42
C THR A 512 -28.96 10.71 3.14
N TYR A 513 -29.77 10.78 4.20
CA TYR A 513 -31.13 11.34 4.15
C TYR A 513 -31.16 12.62 4.99
N ALA A 514 -31.69 13.72 4.48
CA ALA A 514 -31.74 14.98 5.19
C ALA A 514 -33.00 15.05 6.05
N GLN A 515 -32.88 15.09 7.39
CA GLN A 515 -33.95 15.44 8.30
C GLN A 515 -34.14 16.96 8.47
N ASN A 516 -33.18 17.78 8.03
CA ASN A 516 -33.23 19.25 8.16
C ASN A 516 -32.86 19.94 6.84
N PRO A 517 -33.69 20.91 6.37
CA PRO A 517 -33.39 21.68 5.15
C PRO A 517 -32.21 22.66 5.27
N ASP A 518 -31.54 22.75 6.46
CA ASP A 518 -30.41 23.65 6.71
C ASP A 518 -29.02 22.98 6.58
N GLN A 519 -28.97 21.74 6.10
CA GLN A 519 -27.70 21.10 5.71
C GLN A 519 -27.65 21.00 4.17
N ASP A 520 -27.17 22.07 3.55
CA ASP A 520 -26.84 22.13 2.13
C ASP A 520 -25.76 21.08 1.80
N ASP A 521 -26.19 19.97 1.22
CA ASP A 521 -25.32 18.97 0.61
C ASP A 521 -25.13 19.36 -0.87
N ASP A 522 -24.20 20.29 -1.10
CA ASP A 522 -23.89 20.88 -2.43
C ASP A 522 -23.10 19.92 -3.36
N ASN A 523 -23.34 18.62 -3.26
CA ASN A 523 -22.82 17.69 -4.25
C ASN A 523 -23.90 17.23 -5.25
N THR A 524 -25.01 17.93 -5.30
CA THR A 524 -26.04 17.73 -6.31
C THR A 524 -26.17 18.98 -7.19
N GLY A 525 -25.26 19.14 -8.11
CA GLY A 525 -25.61 19.84 -9.34
C GLY A 525 -26.71 19.07 -10.04
N MET A 526 -27.96 19.41 -9.80
CA MET A 526 -29.24 19.25 -10.48
C MET A 526 -30.36 18.76 -9.57
N ASN A 527 -31.31 19.63 -9.35
CA ASN A 527 -32.72 19.40 -9.05
C ASN A 527 -33.14 17.96 -8.65
N ALA A 528 -32.84 17.55 -7.42
CA ALA A 528 -33.64 16.52 -6.77
C ALA A 528 -34.93 17.19 -6.28
N GLY A 529 -36.03 16.97 -7.00
CA GLY A 529 -37.35 17.40 -6.56
C GLY A 529 -37.61 16.88 -5.14
N PHE A 530 -38.09 17.77 -4.27
CA PHE A 530 -38.56 17.48 -2.93
C PHE A 530 -39.70 16.44 -3.00
N ALA A 531 -39.36 15.16 -2.92
CA ALA A 531 -40.32 14.08 -2.78
C ALA A 531 -39.93 13.23 -1.57
N ASP A 532 -40.71 13.36 -0.52
CA ASP A 532 -40.89 12.44 0.62
C ASP A 532 -39.61 11.99 1.37
N ASN A 533 -39.05 12.86 2.18
CA ASN A 533 -37.96 12.52 3.12
C ASN A 533 -38.32 11.37 4.10
N ALA A 534 -39.59 11.17 4.43
CA ALA A 534 -40.08 10.10 5.29
C ALA A 534 -39.91 8.73 4.61
N THR A 535 -40.32 8.60 3.33
CA THR A 535 -40.24 7.35 2.57
C THR A 535 -38.77 6.89 2.35
N GLN A 536 -37.82 7.82 2.18
CA GLN A 536 -36.40 7.47 2.04
C GLN A 536 -35.79 6.98 3.37
N GLY A 537 -36.22 7.52 4.49
CA GLY A 537 -35.86 7.03 5.82
C GLY A 537 -36.35 5.60 6.06
N ASP A 538 -37.58 5.30 5.72
CA ASP A 538 -38.16 3.94 5.86
C ASP A 538 -37.42 2.92 4.98
N GLU A 539 -37.06 3.30 3.74
CA GLU A 539 -36.28 2.44 2.83
C GLU A 539 -34.84 2.22 3.33
N LEU A 540 -34.20 3.26 3.89
CA LEU A 540 -32.89 3.10 4.51
C LEU A 540 -32.96 2.16 5.71
N GLN A 541 -33.99 2.30 6.56
CA GLN A 541 -34.19 1.40 7.70
C GLN A 541 -34.42 -0.05 7.23
N ALA A 542 -35.18 -0.27 6.17
CA ALA A 542 -35.38 -1.61 5.60
C ALA A 542 -34.06 -2.23 5.08
N ILE A 543 -33.17 -1.42 4.48
CA ILE A 543 -31.84 -1.86 4.07
C ILE A 543 -30.97 -2.19 5.30
N MET A 544 -31.05 -1.37 6.36
CA MET A 544 -30.34 -1.64 7.62
C MET A 544 -30.87 -2.89 8.32
N ASP A 545 -32.16 -3.16 8.24
CA ASP A 545 -32.76 -4.37 8.83
C ASP A 545 -32.28 -5.63 8.12
N ASP A 546 -32.16 -5.60 6.78
CA ASP A 546 -31.56 -6.69 5.99
C ASP A 546 -30.08 -6.90 6.37
N TYR A 547 -29.34 -5.80 6.54
CA TYR A 547 -27.96 -5.83 6.98
C TYR A 547 -27.83 -6.41 8.41
N ASN A 548 -28.68 -5.96 9.34
CA ASN A 548 -28.71 -6.46 10.70
C ASN A 548 -28.99 -7.97 10.76
N ALA A 549 -29.94 -8.44 9.94
CA ALA A 549 -30.27 -9.87 9.84
C ALA A 549 -29.06 -10.69 9.34
N ARG A 550 -28.28 -10.15 8.38
CA ARG A 550 -27.11 -10.83 7.79
C ARG A 550 -25.93 -10.91 8.76
N TYR A 551 -25.67 -9.83 9.50
CA TYR A 551 -24.46 -9.68 10.30
C TYR A 551 -24.69 -9.79 11.82
N GLY A 552 -25.91 -10.01 12.27
CA GLY A 552 -26.23 -10.13 13.69
C GLY A 552 -26.08 -8.81 14.45
N THR A 553 -26.30 -7.67 13.77
CA THR A 553 -26.20 -6.31 14.33
C THR A 553 -27.57 -5.70 14.63
N ALA A 554 -27.65 -4.51 15.23
CA ALA A 554 -28.90 -3.84 15.59
C ALA A 554 -28.83 -2.34 15.27
N PHE A 555 -28.44 -2.01 14.01
CA PHE A 555 -28.38 -0.62 13.58
C PHE A 555 -29.76 -0.06 13.22
N SER A 556 -29.91 1.24 13.46
CA SER A 556 -31.10 2.02 13.11
C SER A 556 -30.69 3.39 12.59
N ILE A 557 -31.63 4.12 12.01
CA ILE A 557 -31.40 5.50 11.54
C ILE A 557 -30.82 6.39 12.65
N GLU A 558 -31.23 6.18 13.92
CA GLU A 558 -30.75 6.98 15.06
C GLU A 558 -29.26 6.77 15.33
N ASN A 559 -28.71 5.61 14.99
CA ASN A 559 -27.29 5.30 15.14
C ASN A 559 -26.57 5.09 13.79
N PHE A 560 -26.95 5.85 12.77
CA PHE A 560 -26.40 5.78 11.42
C PHE A 560 -24.88 5.81 11.37
N SER A 561 -24.20 6.58 12.21
CA SER A 561 -22.74 6.61 12.28
C SER A 561 -22.14 5.24 12.60
N ALA A 562 -22.75 4.47 13.52
CA ALA A 562 -22.27 3.13 13.84
C ALA A 562 -22.45 2.14 12.66
N TYR A 563 -23.55 2.28 11.92
CA TYR A 563 -23.78 1.52 10.68
C TYR A 563 -22.71 1.85 9.61
N TYR A 564 -22.44 3.13 9.39
CA TYR A 564 -21.41 3.61 8.48
C TYR A 564 -20.02 3.07 8.86
N ASP A 565 -19.67 3.12 10.14
CA ASP A 565 -18.39 2.63 10.66
C ASP A 565 -18.25 1.10 10.51
N ASP A 566 -19.34 0.36 10.69
CA ASP A 566 -19.34 -1.09 10.51
C ASP A 566 -19.15 -1.46 9.03
N ILE A 567 -19.85 -0.80 8.09
CA ILE A 567 -19.61 -0.94 6.64
C ILE A 567 -18.15 -0.64 6.32
N ASN A 568 -17.60 0.47 6.82
CA ASN A 568 -16.21 0.87 6.58
C ASN A 568 -15.23 -0.21 7.04
N ARG A 569 -15.45 -0.84 8.19
CA ARG A 569 -14.60 -1.93 8.71
C ARG A 569 -14.69 -3.17 7.83
N ARG A 570 -15.90 -3.59 7.40
CA ARG A 570 -16.12 -4.77 6.55
C ARG A 570 -15.53 -4.60 5.16
N MET A 571 -15.68 -3.42 4.55
CA MET A 571 -15.08 -3.08 3.26
C MET A 571 -13.53 -3.01 3.31
N LYS A 572 -12.92 -2.85 4.47
CA LYS A 572 -11.45 -2.88 4.62
C LYS A 572 -10.90 -4.28 4.81
N LYS A 573 -11.74 -5.28 5.12
CA LYS A 573 -11.38 -6.69 5.36
C LYS A 573 -10.12 -6.85 6.22
N LYS A 574 -9.95 -5.99 7.23
CA LYS A 574 -8.77 -6.02 8.12
C LYS A 574 -8.91 -7.02 9.27
N ASP A 575 -10.14 -7.32 9.65
CA ASP A 575 -10.45 -8.22 10.75
C ASP A 575 -10.99 -9.56 10.20
N PRO A 576 -10.20 -10.63 10.27
CA PRO A 576 -10.60 -11.94 9.77
C PRO A 576 -11.84 -12.51 10.46
N SER A 577 -12.16 -12.05 11.68
CA SER A 577 -13.35 -12.51 12.44
C SER A 577 -14.66 -11.89 11.95
N MET A 578 -14.58 -10.82 11.14
CA MET A 578 -15.75 -10.13 10.59
C MET A 578 -16.10 -10.65 9.19
N LYS A 579 -17.34 -11.11 9.00
CA LYS A 579 -17.83 -11.43 7.65
C LYS A 579 -17.72 -10.20 6.75
N PRO A 580 -17.10 -10.30 5.56
CA PRO A 580 -16.88 -9.16 4.67
C PRO A 580 -18.16 -8.64 4.04
N LEU A 581 -18.11 -7.45 3.47
CA LEU A 581 -19.12 -6.91 2.56
C LEU A 581 -18.50 -6.84 1.16
N ASP A 582 -19.14 -7.48 0.18
CA ASP A 582 -18.57 -7.67 -1.15
C ASP A 582 -18.89 -6.52 -2.11
N LEU A 583 -20.14 -6.06 -2.13
CA LEU A 583 -20.60 -4.98 -3.00
C LEU A 583 -21.32 -3.90 -2.18
N LEU A 584 -20.89 -2.65 -2.30
CA LEU A 584 -21.50 -1.50 -1.66
C LEU A 584 -22.13 -0.55 -2.68
N LEU A 585 -23.44 -0.33 -2.61
CA LEU A 585 -24.17 0.64 -3.42
C LEU A 585 -24.09 2.03 -2.77
N VAL A 586 -23.69 3.03 -3.55
CA VAL A 586 -23.52 4.41 -3.08
C VAL A 586 -24.04 5.45 -4.08
N VAL A 587 -24.40 6.63 -3.59
CA VAL A 587 -24.68 7.80 -4.44
C VAL A 587 -23.45 8.73 -4.48
N GLY A 588 -22.91 9.11 -3.34
CA GLY A 588 -21.73 10.01 -3.24
C GLY A 588 -20.78 9.63 -2.11
N MET A 589 -21.30 9.06 -1.03
CA MET A 589 -20.48 8.55 0.08
C MET A 589 -19.52 7.47 -0.41
N PHE A 590 -18.36 7.31 0.22
CA PHE A 590 -17.29 6.38 -0.17
C PHE A 590 -16.58 6.69 -1.51
N LEU A 591 -17.13 7.52 -2.40
CA LEU A 591 -16.44 7.94 -3.63
C LEU A 591 -15.32 8.95 -3.36
N THR A 592 -15.39 9.64 -2.22
CA THR A 592 -14.36 10.57 -1.76
C THR A 592 -14.03 10.29 -0.29
N GLY A 593 -12.74 10.33 0.07
CA GLY A 593 -12.28 10.12 1.46
C GLY A 593 -12.14 8.66 1.91
N PHE A 594 -12.79 7.70 1.28
CA PHE A 594 -12.64 6.28 1.61
C PHE A 594 -11.28 5.73 1.16
N ASP A 595 -10.58 5.03 2.04
CA ASP A 595 -9.31 4.39 1.75
C ASP A 595 -9.34 2.91 2.14
N SER A 596 -9.33 2.03 1.14
CA SER A 596 -9.22 0.58 1.29
C SER A 596 -8.30 -0.01 0.24
N LYS A 597 -7.32 -0.79 0.68
CA LYS A 597 -6.46 -1.56 -0.23
C LYS A 597 -7.22 -2.73 -0.89
N LYS A 598 -8.28 -3.23 -0.23
CA LYS A 598 -9.12 -4.34 -0.72
C LYS A 598 -10.12 -3.92 -1.79
N LEU A 599 -10.43 -2.63 -1.92
CA LEU A 599 -11.31 -2.14 -2.99
C LEU A 599 -10.54 -2.10 -4.32
N ASN A 600 -10.92 -2.94 -5.28
CA ASN A 600 -10.33 -2.94 -6.61
C ASN A 600 -11.29 -2.57 -7.74
N THR A 601 -12.61 -2.73 -7.56
CA THR A 601 -13.58 -2.56 -8.63
C THR A 601 -14.57 -1.43 -8.31
N LEU A 602 -14.81 -0.56 -9.29
CA LEU A 602 -15.84 0.49 -9.26
C LEU A 602 -16.77 0.32 -10.46
N TYR A 603 -18.02 0.00 -10.20
CA TYR A 603 -19.09 0.05 -11.17
C TYR A 603 -19.72 1.45 -11.18
N VAL A 604 -19.96 2.02 -12.37
CA VAL A 604 -20.41 3.41 -12.53
C VAL A 604 -21.64 3.51 -13.39
N ASP A 605 -22.81 3.73 -12.77
CA ASP A 605 -24.05 4.17 -13.44
C ASP A 605 -24.41 5.60 -12.99
N LYS A 606 -23.41 6.49 -13.07
CA LYS A 606 -23.51 7.88 -12.64
C LYS A 606 -22.78 8.78 -13.62
N ASN A 607 -23.38 9.93 -13.94
CA ASN A 607 -22.68 10.97 -14.69
C ASN A 607 -21.69 11.67 -13.77
N MET A 608 -20.42 11.58 -14.09
CA MET A 608 -19.32 12.22 -13.38
C MET A 608 -18.40 12.93 -14.35
N GLU A 609 -17.74 13.99 -13.89
CA GLU A 609 -16.83 14.79 -14.69
C GLU A 609 -15.60 15.18 -13.86
N TYR A 610 -14.47 15.40 -14.54
CA TYR A 610 -13.22 15.95 -13.99
C TYR A 610 -12.83 15.38 -12.61
N HIS A 611 -12.81 16.26 -11.59
CA HIS A 611 -12.35 15.88 -10.23
C HIS A 611 -13.18 14.79 -9.60
N GLY A 612 -14.52 14.83 -9.75
CA GLY A 612 -15.40 13.79 -9.18
C GLY A 612 -15.13 12.41 -9.78
N LEU A 613 -14.86 12.36 -11.10
CA LEU A 613 -14.52 11.14 -11.81
C LEU A 613 -13.18 10.58 -11.36
N LEU A 614 -12.09 11.38 -11.40
CA LEU A 614 -10.76 10.88 -11.02
C LEU A 614 -10.68 10.48 -9.54
N GLN A 615 -11.38 11.21 -8.66
CA GLN A 615 -11.42 10.86 -7.23
C GLN A 615 -12.13 9.52 -6.97
N ALA A 616 -13.23 9.25 -7.66
CA ALA A 616 -13.95 7.97 -7.56
C ALA A 616 -13.06 6.81 -8.08
N PHE A 617 -12.42 6.99 -9.25
CA PHE A 617 -11.48 6.02 -9.81
C PHE A 617 -10.32 5.73 -8.86
N SER A 618 -9.75 6.78 -8.28
CA SER A 618 -8.62 6.67 -7.34
C SER A 618 -8.96 5.97 -6.02
N ARG A 619 -10.19 5.51 -5.80
CA ARG A 619 -10.53 4.61 -4.68
C ARG A 619 -10.04 3.18 -4.94
N THR A 620 -9.98 2.77 -6.22
CA THR A 620 -9.63 1.40 -6.62
C THR A 620 -8.13 1.16 -6.81
N ASN A 621 -7.32 2.20 -6.94
CA ASN A 621 -5.92 2.10 -7.39
C ASN A 621 -4.88 2.01 -6.27
N ARG A 622 -5.25 1.56 -5.07
CA ARG A 622 -4.31 1.32 -3.97
C ARG A 622 -3.51 0.04 -4.19
N VAL A 623 -2.21 0.11 -4.06
CA VAL A 623 -1.31 -1.05 -4.13
C VAL A 623 -1.51 -1.93 -2.89
N LEU A 624 -1.72 -3.24 -3.10
CA LEU A 624 -1.83 -4.23 -2.03
C LEU A 624 -0.85 -5.39 -2.22
N ASN A 625 -1.05 -6.17 -3.26
CA ASN A 625 -0.26 -7.35 -3.62
C ASN A 625 -0.16 -7.48 -5.15
N GLU A 626 0.53 -8.49 -5.63
CA GLU A 626 0.74 -8.73 -7.06
C GLU A 626 -0.56 -9.09 -7.82
N LYS A 627 -1.55 -9.63 -7.13
CA LYS A 627 -2.87 -9.94 -7.73
C LYS A 627 -3.63 -8.68 -8.13
N LYS A 628 -3.48 -7.58 -7.36
CA LYS A 628 -4.12 -6.30 -7.66
C LYS A 628 -3.25 -5.46 -8.58
N ARG A 629 -3.41 -5.65 -9.88
CA ARG A 629 -2.58 -4.98 -10.91
C ARG A 629 -3.11 -3.62 -11.34
N PHE A 630 -4.44 -3.43 -11.30
CA PHE A 630 -5.12 -2.20 -11.74
C PHE A 630 -6.29 -1.87 -10.83
N GLY A 631 -6.71 -0.60 -10.84
CA GLY A 631 -8.05 -0.23 -10.41
C GLY A 631 -9.03 -0.50 -11.56
N LYS A 632 -9.97 -1.43 -11.38
CA LYS A 632 -10.96 -1.77 -12.40
C LYS A 632 -12.18 -0.86 -12.33
N ILE A 633 -12.53 -0.27 -13.46
CA ILE A 633 -13.68 0.64 -13.61
C ILE A 633 -14.57 0.12 -14.71
N VAL A 634 -15.86 -0.08 -14.41
CA VAL A 634 -16.84 -0.49 -15.40
C VAL A 634 -17.93 0.58 -15.52
N CYS A 635 -17.99 1.26 -16.65
CA CYS A 635 -18.89 2.35 -16.92
C CYS A 635 -20.15 1.87 -17.66
N PHE A 636 -21.33 2.10 -17.07
CA PHE A 636 -22.63 1.87 -17.69
C PHE A 636 -23.26 3.15 -18.26
N ARG A 637 -22.45 4.20 -18.40
CA ARG A 637 -22.79 5.49 -19.04
C ARG A 637 -21.73 5.81 -20.09
N ASP A 638 -22.11 6.63 -21.05
CA ASP A 638 -21.14 7.17 -22.00
C ASP A 638 -20.25 8.23 -21.32
N LEU A 639 -19.12 7.76 -20.77
CA LEU A 639 -18.17 8.58 -20.03
C LEU A 639 -16.80 8.65 -20.70
N LYS A 640 -16.61 8.05 -21.90
CA LYS A 640 -15.30 7.92 -22.51
C LYS A 640 -14.59 9.27 -22.69
N GLU A 641 -15.28 10.22 -23.35
CA GLU A 641 -14.70 11.57 -23.56
C GLU A 641 -14.40 12.28 -22.23
N LYS A 642 -15.29 12.14 -21.23
CA LYS A 642 -15.11 12.75 -19.90
C LYS A 642 -13.94 12.13 -19.12
N VAL A 643 -13.71 10.83 -19.29
CA VAL A 643 -12.55 10.12 -18.71
C VAL A 643 -11.27 10.64 -19.36
N ASP A 644 -11.23 10.69 -20.70
CA ASP A 644 -10.07 11.15 -21.44
C ASP A 644 -9.71 12.60 -21.09
N ASP A 645 -10.71 13.48 -20.98
CA ASP A 645 -10.51 14.89 -20.59
C ASP A 645 -10.02 15.03 -19.15
N ALA A 646 -10.59 14.27 -18.21
CA ALA A 646 -10.16 14.28 -16.82
C ALA A 646 -8.72 13.77 -16.67
N ILE A 647 -8.38 12.68 -17.35
CA ILE A 647 -7.02 12.13 -17.30
C ILE A 647 -6.02 13.13 -17.89
N LYS A 648 -6.29 13.71 -19.06
CA LYS A 648 -5.41 14.73 -19.67
C LYS A 648 -5.20 15.93 -18.74
N LEU A 649 -6.30 16.45 -18.14
CA LEU A 649 -6.24 17.62 -17.25
C LEU A 649 -5.37 17.35 -16.02
N PHE A 650 -5.57 16.20 -15.34
CA PHE A 650 -4.91 15.92 -14.05
C PHE A 650 -3.58 15.19 -14.16
N SER A 651 -3.22 14.68 -15.34
CA SER A 651 -1.88 14.16 -15.62
C SER A 651 -0.94 15.21 -16.19
N SER A 652 -1.49 16.34 -16.64
CA SER A 652 -0.74 17.41 -17.36
C SER A 652 0.07 16.87 -18.54
N THR A 653 -0.45 15.85 -19.22
CA THR A 653 0.20 15.27 -20.40
C THR A 653 -0.80 15.02 -21.54
N THR A 654 -0.30 15.07 -22.75
CA THR A 654 -1.02 14.68 -23.98
C THR A 654 -0.28 13.58 -24.72
N SER A 655 0.85 13.07 -24.18
CA SER A 655 1.60 11.96 -24.77
C SER A 655 0.77 10.67 -24.72
N PRO A 656 0.55 9.98 -25.86
CA PRO A 656 -0.16 8.72 -25.88
C PRO A 656 0.49 7.65 -25.00
N GLU A 657 1.83 7.62 -24.93
CA GLU A 657 2.59 6.66 -24.12
C GLU A 657 2.33 6.88 -22.63
N GLU A 658 2.42 8.14 -22.14
CA GLU A 658 2.13 8.46 -20.74
C GLU A 658 0.66 8.24 -20.40
N LEU A 659 -0.28 8.54 -21.29
CA LEU A 659 -1.70 8.26 -21.08
C LEU A 659 -1.98 6.75 -21.01
N GLY A 660 -1.29 5.94 -21.84
CA GLY A 660 -1.39 4.47 -21.84
C GLY A 660 -0.92 3.82 -20.53
N THR A 661 -0.01 4.46 -19.77
CA THR A 661 0.37 3.99 -18.44
C THR A 661 -0.72 4.26 -17.38
N ILE A 662 -1.51 5.33 -17.56
CA ILE A 662 -2.57 5.72 -16.61
C ILE A 662 -3.84 4.91 -16.86
N VAL A 663 -4.28 4.79 -18.13
CA VAL A 663 -5.43 3.99 -18.55
C VAL A 663 -4.94 2.90 -19.48
N ARG A 664 -5.18 1.66 -19.11
CA ARG A 664 -4.73 0.49 -19.87
C ARG A 664 -5.41 0.42 -21.23
N PRO A 665 -4.71 -0.10 -22.25
CA PRO A 665 -5.26 -0.25 -23.58
C PRO A 665 -6.45 -1.23 -23.62
N PRO A 666 -7.27 -1.25 -24.68
CA PRO A 666 -8.33 -2.23 -24.89
C PRO A 666 -7.80 -3.67 -24.92
N PHE A 667 -8.66 -4.65 -24.58
CA PHE A 667 -8.31 -6.06 -24.53
C PHE A 667 -7.61 -6.59 -25.80
N GLU A 668 -8.11 -6.19 -26.99
CA GLU A 668 -7.54 -6.59 -28.28
C GLU A 668 -6.04 -6.25 -28.42
N VAL A 669 -5.63 -5.10 -27.89
CA VAL A 669 -4.22 -4.68 -27.93
C VAL A 669 -3.40 -5.55 -27.00
N VAL A 670 -3.89 -5.82 -25.77
CA VAL A 670 -3.19 -6.66 -24.80
C VAL A 670 -3.11 -8.11 -25.28
N ARG A 671 -4.18 -8.62 -25.90
CA ARG A 671 -4.18 -9.96 -26.52
C ARG A 671 -3.15 -10.07 -27.65
N GLN A 672 -3.04 -9.04 -28.49
CA GLN A 672 -2.02 -9.03 -29.53
C GLN A 672 -0.60 -9.02 -28.95
N GLU A 673 -0.34 -8.20 -27.92
CA GLU A 673 0.94 -8.18 -27.23
C GLU A 673 1.29 -9.54 -26.59
N TYR A 674 0.29 -10.22 -26.01
CA TYR A 674 0.46 -11.60 -25.51
C TYR A 674 0.80 -12.57 -26.63
N ASN A 675 0.06 -12.53 -27.73
CA ASN A 675 0.32 -13.40 -28.88
C ASN A 675 1.73 -13.20 -29.46
N ASP A 676 2.17 -11.94 -29.60
CA ASP A 676 3.52 -11.62 -30.07
C ASP A 676 4.61 -12.16 -29.13
N LEU A 677 4.42 -12.07 -27.81
CA LEU A 677 5.32 -12.65 -26.81
C LEU A 677 5.37 -14.17 -26.89
N VAL A 678 4.21 -14.83 -27.02
CA VAL A 678 4.11 -16.29 -27.16
C VAL A 678 4.79 -16.77 -28.44
N GLU A 679 4.60 -16.06 -29.55
CA GLU A 679 5.27 -16.40 -30.81
C GLU A 679 6.81 -16.34 -30.70
N GLN A 680 7.32 -15.26 -30.06
CA GLN A 680 8.77 -15.12 -29.79
C GLN A 680 9.28 -16.24 -28.86
N PHE A 681 8.53 -16.55 -27.81
CA PHE A 681 8.87 -17.63 -26.89
C PHE A 681 8.91 -18.99 -27.58
N LYS A 682 7.91 -19.32 -28.41
CA LYS A 682 7.85 -20.59 -29.15
C LYS A 682 8.98 -20.77 -30.19
N VAL A 683 9.64 -19.70 -30.63
CA VAL A 683 10.84 -19.79 -31.46
C VAL A 683 11.99 -20.50 -30.72
N THR A 684 12.16 -20.20 -29.44
CA THR A 684 13.22 -20.77 -28.60
C THR A 684 12.77 -22.06 -27.90
N TYR A 685 11.52 -22.11 -27.46
CA TYR A 685 10.93 -23.20 -26.69
C TYR A 685 9.66 -23.73 -27.38
N PRO A 686 9.82 -24.46 -28.51
CA PRO A 686 8.71 -24.84 -29.38
C PRO A 686 7.78 -25.94 -28.81
N THR A 687 8.23 -26.68 -27.80
CA THR A 687 7.45 -27.77 -27.19
C THR A 687 7.73 -27.86 -25.70
N VAL A 688 6.68 -28.20 -24.88
CA VAL A 688 6.78 -28.42 -23.44
C VAL A 688 7.82 -29.49 -23.09
N GLN A 689 7.88 -30.60 -23.88
CA GLN A 689 8.84 -31.69 -23.65
C GLN A 689 10.29 -31.27 -23.92
N GLY A 690 10.50 -30.24 -24.72
CA GLY A 690 11.84 -29.67 -24.97
C GLY A 690 12.44 -29.05 -23.72
N ILE A 691 11.61 -28.61 -22.80
CA ILE A 691 12.04 -27.99 -21.54
C ILE A 691 12.73 -28.98 -20.60
N ASP A 692 12.30 -30.28 -20.61
CA ASP A 692 12.93 -31.32 -19.81
C ASP A 692 14.34 -31.66 -20.28
N GLN A 693 14.71 -31.24 -21.48
CA GLN A 693 16.03 -31.46 -22.06
C GLN A 693 17.04 -30.35 -21.78
N LEU A 694 16.62 -29.26 -21.09
CA LEU A 694 17.49 -28.18 -20.69
C LEU A 694 18.39 -28.65 -19.53
N ILE A 695 19.69 -28.85 -19.83
CA ILE A 695 20.67 -29.35 -18.87
C ILE A 695 21.45 -28.19 -18.23
N ASP A 696 21.77 -27.16 -19.02
CA ASP A 696 22.54 -26.00 -18.57
C ASP A 696 21.70 -25.09 -17.69
N GLU A 697 22.27 -24.66 -16.58
CA GLU A 697 21.57 -23.76 -15.64
C GLU A 697 21.26 -22.38 -16.25
N ASN A 698 22.09 -21.90 -17.21
CA ASN A 698 21.79 -20.66 -17.92
C ASN A 698 20.58 -20.83 -18.87
N ASP A 699 20.46 -21.99 -19.56
CA ASP A 699 19.32 -22.26 -20.44
C ASP A 699 18.01 -22.34 -19.59
N LYS A 700 18.07 -22.97 -18.42
CA LYS A 700 16.92 -23.01 -17.47
C LYS A 700 16.54 -21.62 -16.98
N ARG A 701 17.54 -20.81 -16.64
CA ARG A 701 17.32 -19.43 -16.24
C ARG A 701 16.69 -18.59 -17.34
N ASP A 702 17.18 -18.72 -18.59
CA ASP A 702 16.64 -17.99 -19.72
C ASP A 702 15.18 -18.39 -20.01
N PHE A 703 14.86 -19.69 -19.86
CA PHE A 703 13.46 -20.17 -19.91
C PHE A 703 12.61 -19.52 -18.82
N ILE A 704 13.06 -19.52 -17.55
CA ILE A 704 12.34 -18.91 -16.41
C ILE A 704 12.06 -17.42 -16.69
N ILE A 705 13.05 -16.68 -17.17
CA ILE A 705 12.89 -15.25 -17.50
C ILE A 705 11.89 -15.06 -18.64
N ALA A 706 11.99 -15.82 -19.71
CA ALA A 706 11.12 -15.69 -20.87
C ALA A 706 9.66 -16.06 -20.54
N PHE A 707 9.43 -17.17 -19.83
CA PHE A 707 8.08 -17.59 -19.47
C PHE A 707 7.44 -16.67 -18.43
N ARG A 708 8.23 -16.04 -17.54
CA ARG A 708 7.75 -15.03 -16.58
C ARG A 708 7.05 -13.85 -17.29
N GLU A 709 7.56 -13.40 -18.43
CA GLU A 709 6.92 -12.29 -19.15
C GLU A 709 5.56 -12.72 -19.75
N ILE A 710 5.44 -14.00 -20.19
CA ILE A 710 4.16 -14.57 -20.61
C ILE A 710 3.18 -14.64 -19.44
N LEU A 711 3.63 -15.14 -18.27
CA LEU A 711 2.81 -15.19 -17.04
C LEU A 711 2.26 -13.80 -16.67
N LYS A 712 3.10 -12.78 -16.70
CA LYS A 712 2.69 -11.40 -16.40
C LYS A 712 1.61 -10.90 -17.37
N LYS A 713 1.81 -11.17 -18.68
CA LYS A 713 0.88 -10.71 -19.71
C LYS A 713 -0.44 -11.49 -19.68
N HIS A 714 -0.39 -12.81 -19.43
CA HIS A 714 -1.57 -13.64 -19.25
C HIS A 714 -2.41 -13.17 -18.06
N ALA A 715 -1.80 -12.96 -16.90
CA ALA A 715 -2.49 -12.44 -15.73
C ALA A 715 -2.98 -10.98 -15.92
N GLU A 716 -2.38 -10.19 -16.81
CA GLU A 716 -2.93 -8.90 -17.23
C GLU A 716 -4.24 -9.07 -18.01
N MET A 717 -4.31 -10.05 -18.93
CA MET A 717 -5.52 -10.33 -19.70
C MET A 717 -6.69 -10.84 -18.83
N GLN A 718 -6.42 -11.68 -17.84
CA GLN A 718 -7.43 -12.25 -16.95
C GLN A 718 -8.28 -11.20 -16.22
N VAL A 719 -7.79 -9.96 -16.06
CA VAL A 719 -8.54 -8.88 -15.41
C VAL A 719 -9.62 -8.27 -16.31
N TYR A 720 -9.52 -8.46 -17.64
CA TYR A 720 -10.52 -7.96 -18.60
C TYR A 720 -11.77 -8.86 -18.62
N ASN A 721 -12.95 -8.24 -18.72
CA ASN A 721 -14.19 -9.01 -18.82
C ASN A 721 -14.29 -9.81 -20.12
N GLU A 722 -13.65 -9.34 -21.19
CA GLU A 722 -13.59 -9.98 -22.50
C GLU A 722 -12.68 -11.23 -22.52
N PHE A 723 -11.79 -11.42 -21.55
CA PHE A 723 -10.91 -12.59 -21.51
C PHE A 723 -11.72 -13.89 -21.38
N ASP A 724 -11.45 -14.83 -22.24
CA ASP A 724 -11.98 -16.20 -22.22
C ASP A 724 -10.81 -17.17 -22.34
N GLU A 725 -10.71 -18.16 -21.46
CA GLU A 725 -9.68 -19.18 -21.47
C GLU A 725 -9.76 -20.07 -22.74
N ASP A 726 -10.97 -20.20 -23.31
CA ASP A 726 -11.26 -20.96 -24.53
C ASP A 726 -11.15 -20.09 -25.80
N ASP A 727 -10.60 -18.87 -25.74
CA ASP A 727 -10.47 -17.99 -26.90
C ASP A 727 -9.52 -18.59 -27.95
N GLU A 728 -10.08 -18.99 -29.10
CA GLU A 728 -9.32 -19.57 -30.22
C GLU A 728 -8.28 -18.60 -30.83
N GLU A 729 -8.34 -17.32 -30.52
CA GLU A 729 -7.39 -16.31 -31.01
C GLU A 729 -6.14 -16.16 -30.13
N LEU A 730 -6.05 -16.90 -29.01
CA LEU A 730 -4.85 -16.96 -28.19
C LEU A 730 -3.78 -17.82 -28.86
N ALA A 731 -2.55 -17.29 -28.99
CA ALA A 731 -1.41 -17.99 -29.58
C ALA A 731 -0.92 -19.20 -28.74
N MET A 732 -1.28 -19.26 -27.46
CA MET A 732 -1.07 -20.39 -26.57
C MET A 732 -2.40 -20.73 -25.89
N PRO A 733 -3.04 -21.89 -26.23
CA PRO A 733 -4.22 -22.36 -25.54
C PRO A 733 -3.95 -22.58 -24.05
N GLU A 734 -4.99 -22.45 -23.19
CA GLU A 734 -4.87 -22.53 -21.74
C GLU A 734 -4.19 -23.82 -21.26
N GLN A 735 -4.48 -24.98 -21.86
CA GLN A 735 -3.83 -26.23 -21.52
C GLN A 735 -2.31 -26.18 -21.79
N GLU A 736 -1.88 -25.66 -22.93
CA GLU A 736 -0.46 -25.53 -23.27
C GLU A 736 0.24 -24.53 -22.33
N PHE A 737 -0.44 -23.45 -21.98
CA PHE A 737 0.03 -22.46 -21.00
C PHE A 737 0.26 -23.12 -19.64
N MET A 738 -0.70 -23.91 -19.14
CA MET A 738 -0.57 -24.61 -17.86
C MET A 738 0.53 -25.66 -17.87
N ASP A 739 0.75 -26.33 -19.01
CA ASP A 739 1.83 -27.32 -19.16
C ASP A 739 3.22 -26.63 -19.05
N TYR A 740 3.45 -25.50 -19.75
CA TYR A 740 4.67 -24.71 -19.59
C TYR A 740 4.80 -24.15 -18.18
N ARG A 741 3.71 -23.71 -17.57
CA ARG A 741 3.70 -23.23 -16.19
C ARG A 741 4.11 -24.32 -15.20
N SER A 742 3.66 -25.57 -15.40
CA SER A 742 4.12 -26.71 -14.58
C SER A 742 5.64 -26.89 -14.66
N LYS A 743 6.23 -26.84 -15.88
CA LYS A 743 7.67 -26.92 -16.07
C LYS A 743 8.43 -25.76 -15.43
N TYR A 744 7.88 -24.57 -15.56
CA TYR A 744 8.40 -23.38 -14.88
C TYR A 744 8.45 -23.56 -13.35
N LEU A 745 7.36 -24.09 -12.76
CA LEU A 745 7.29 -24.39 -11.33
C LEU A 745 8.31 -25.45 -10.91
N ASP A 746 8.45 -26.52 -11.67
CA ASP A 746 9.41 -27.59 -11.38
C ASP A 746 10.86 -27.08 -11.37
N MET A 747 11.20 -26.17 -12.30
CA MET A 747 12.54 -25.58 -12.36
C MET A 747 12.76 -24.53 -11.28
N ALA A 748 11.77 -23.69 -11.03
CA ALA A 748 11.84 -22.65 -10.01
C ALA A 748 11.95 -23.24 -8.58
N LEU A 749 11.25 -24.34 -8.29
CA LEU A 749 11.21 -24.95 -6.95
C LEU A 749 12.22 -26.10 -6.78
N GLY A 750 12.53 -26.85 -7.86
CA GLY A 750 13.51 -27.97 -7.82
C GLY A 750 14.92 -27.53 -7.44
N ASN A 751 15.28 -26.26 -7.69
CA ASN A 751 16.54 -25.69 -7.26
C ASN A 751 16.59 -25.34 -5.76
N MET A 752 15.46 -25.22 -5.08
CA MET A 752 15.44 -24.93 -3.62
C MET A 752 15.81 -26.14 -2.75
N ASP A 753 15.42 -27.35 -3.13
CA ASP A 753 15.69 -28.57 -2.34
C ASP A 753 17.16 -29.04 -2.43
N ALA A 754 17.85 -28.71 -3.53
CA ALA A 754 19.26 -29.07 -3.74
C ALA A 754 20.27 -28.19 -2.96
N GLN A 755 19.87 -27.03 -2.43
CA GLN A 755 20.76 -25.99 -1.94
C GLN A 755 20.82 -25.82 -0.41
N VAL A 756 20.12 -26.65 0.33
CA VAL A 756 20.25 -26.66 1.81
C VAL A 756 21.62 -27.22 2.28
N ALA A 757 22.44 -27.76 1.37
CA ALA A 757 23.64 -28.52 1.71
C ALA A 757 25.01 -27.87 1.37
N ALA A 758 25.10 -26.76 0.59
CA ALA A 758 26.37 -26.11 0.25
C ALA A 758 26.22 -24.58 0.11
N GLU A 759 27.27 -23.82 0.36
CA GLU A 759 27.29 -22.37 0.04
C GLU A 759 27.32 -22.21 -1.49
N PRO A 760 26.27 -21.57 -2.10
CA PRO A 760 26.19 -21.43 -3.54
C PRO A 760 27.22 -20.43 -4.09
N SER A 761 27.69 -20.65 -5.33
CA SER A 761 28.50 -19.66 -6.07
C SER A 761 27.66 -18.39 -6.38
N ASP A 762 28.32 -17.27 -6.70
CA ASP A 762 27.62 -16.00 -7.02
C ASP A 762 26.61 -16.12 -8.18
N GLU A 763 26.86 -17.02 -9.15
CA GLU A 763 25.97 -17.30 -10.30
C GLU A 763 24.76 -18.16 -9.89
N GLU A 764 24.95 -19.14 -9.01
CA GLU A 764 23.89 -19.96 -8.42
C GLU A 764 23.00 -19.13 -7.50
N GLN A 765 23.58 -18.18 -6.77
CA GLN A 765 22.86 -17.27 -5.90
C GLN A 765 21.97 -16.32 -6.70
N GLN A 766 22.37 -15.89 -7.89
CA GLN A 766 21.55 -15.08 -8.79
C GLN A 766 20.36 -15.88 -9.35
N THR A 767 20.56 -17.16 -9.65
CA THR A 767 19.48 -18.06 -10.08
C THR A 767 18.44 -18.28 -8.99
N ILE A 768 18.89 -18.42 -7.71
CA ILE A 768 17.99 -18.54 -6.54
C ILE A 768 17.15 -17.28 -6.33
N GLU A 769 17.73 -16.10 -6.52
CA GLU A 769 17.05 -14.84 -6.26
C GLU A 769 16.09 -14.45 -7.40
N ASP A 770 16.39 -14.83 -8.65
CA ASP A 770 15.44 -14.81 -9.77
C ASP A 770 14.26 -15.76 -9.50
N ILE A 771 14.51 -16.88 -8.83
CA ILE A 771 13.53 -17.87 -8.37
C ILE A 771 12.67 -17.32 -7.21
N ASP A 772 13.25 -16.62 -6.23
CA ASP A 772 12.51 -15.98 -5.10
C ASP A 772 11.56 -14.89 -5.62
N PHE A 773 11.97 -14.12 -6.62
CA PHE A 773 11.09 -13.17 -7.32
C PHE A 773 9.98 -13.88 -8.10
N CYS A 774 10.29 -15.00 -8.71
CA CYS A 774 9.32 -15.87 -9.37
C CYS A 774 8.31 -16.48 -8.39
N LEU A 775 8.75 -16.85 -7.19
CA LEU A 775 7.87 -17.33 -6.11
C LEU A 775 6.91 -16.25 -5.60
N GLU A 776 7.31 -14.99 -5.53
CA GLU A 776 6.38 -13.89 -5.26
C GLU A 776 5.32 -13.71 -6.35
N LEU A 777 5.67 -13.94 -7.63
CA LEU A 777 4.71 -13.99 -8.74
C LEU A 777 3.82 -15.24 -8.67
N LEU A 778 4.38 -16.37 -8.27
CA LEU A 778 3.65 -17.63 -8.11
C LEU A 778 2.65 -17.63 -6.95
N HIS A 779 2.90 -16.85 -5.90
CA HIS A 779 1.91 -16.59 -4.86
C HIS A 779 0.70 -15.78 -5.38
N SER A 780 0.78 -15.26 -6.59
CA SER A 780 -0.32 -14.56 -7.25
C SER A 780 -1.14 -15.42 -8.21
N ASP A 781 -0.61 -16.58 -8.65
CA ASP A 781 -1.26 -17.45 -9.64
C ASP A 781 -1.60 -18.82 -9.01
N ILE A 782 -2.86 -19.02 -8.68
CA ILE A 782 -3.36 -20.23 -8.04
C ILE A 782 -3.42 -21.35 -9.08
N ILE A 783 -2.78 -22.49 -8.80
CA ILE A 783 -3.15 -23.76 -9.43
C ILE A 783 -4.55 -24.08 -8.97
N ASN A 784 -5.55 -23.97 -9.85
CA ASN A 784 -6.93 -24.17 -9.44
C ASN A 784 -7.29 -25.66 -9.34
N VAL A 785 -8.33 -25.97 -8.56
CA VAL A 785 -8.81 -27.34 -8.37
C VAL A 785 -9.25 -27.97 -9.71
N ALA A 786 -9.75 -27.17 -10.67
CA ALA A 786 -10.17 -27.62 -11.98
C ALA A 786 -8.99 -28.19 -12.79
N TYR A 787 -7.83 -27.53 -12.77
CA TYR A 787 -6.61 -28.05 -13.41
C TYR A 787 -6.15 -29.38 -12.81
N ILE A 788 -6.16 -29.50 -11.49
CA ILE A 788 -5.81 -30.76 -10.81
C ILE A 788 -6.78 -31.89 -11.19
N LEU A 789 -8.09 -31.60 -11.26
CA LEU A 789 -9.09 -32.57 -11.70
C LEU A 789 -8.90 -32.99 -13.16
N GLN A 790 -8.45 -32.08 -14.02
CA GLN A 790 -8.14 -32.40 -15.41
C GLN A 790 -6.90 -33.31 -15.50
N LEU A 791 -5.83 -33.03 -14.76
CA LEU A 791 -4.68 -33.95 -14.68
C LEU A 791 -5.06 -35.32 -14.15
N ILE A 792 -5.97 -35.42 -13.18
CA ILE A 792 -6.53 -36.69 -12.69
C ILE A 792 -7.34 -37.40 -13.79
N ALA A 793 -8.12 -36.64 -14.57
CA ALA A 793 -8.89 -37.22 -15.68
C ALA A 793 -8.00 -37.83 -16.79
N GLU A 794 -6.78 -37.30 -16.95
CA GLU A 794 -5.82 -37.82 -17.93
C GLU A 794 -5.08 -39.08 -17.45
N LEU A 795 -5.09 -39.38 -16.14
CA LEU A 795 -4.49 -40.57 -15.59
C LEU A 795 -5.06 -41.86 -16.27
N ASN A 796 -4.18 -42.82 -16.50
CA ASN A 796 -4.56 -44.15 -16.94
C ASN A 796 -3.86 -45.17 -16.03
N PRO A 797 -4.60 -45.78 -15.07
CA PRO A 797 -4.01 -46.71 -14.09
C PRO A 797 -3.30 -47.93 -14.70
N SER A 798 -3.53 -48.23 -15.99
CA SER A 798 -2.93 -49.36 -16.71
C SER A 798 -1.61 -48.99 -17.41
N ASP A 799 -1.20 -47.73 -17.44
CA ASP A 799 0.04 -47.28 -18.09
C ASP A 799 1.27 -47.51 -17.20
N GLU A 800 2.42 -47.81 -17.81
CA GLU A 800 3.67 -48.01 -17.07
C GLU A 800 4.15 -46.76 -16.33
N ASP A 801 3.83 -45.56 -16.80
CA ASP A 801 4.19 -44.25 -16.23
C ASP A 801 3.16 -43.73 -15.22
N TYR A 802 2.07 -44.45 -14.93
CA TYR A 802 1.04 -44.04 -13.98
C TYR A 802 1.58 -43.63 -12.60
N PRO A 803 2.52 -44.37 -11.95
CA PRO A 803 3.05 -43.96 -10.67
C PRO A 803 3.82 -42.64 -10.70
N GLU A 804 4.47 -42.33 -11.83
CA GLU A 804 5.21 -41.07 -12.01
C GLU A 804 4.25 -39.91 -12.24
N ARG A 805 3.22 -40.09 -13.09
CA ARG A 805 2.17 -39.06 -13.31
C ARG A 805 1.38 -38.75 -12.05
N ARG A 806 0.98 -39.78 -11.28
CA ARG A 806 0.31 -39.59 -10.02
C ARG A 806 1.18 -38.79 -9.04
N ARG A 807 2.46 -39.16 -8.92
CA ARG A 807 3.41 -38.42 -8.06
C ARG A 807 3.56 -36.96 -8.52
N HIS A 808 3.64 -36.73 -9.83
CA HIS A 808 3.74 -35.40 -10.42
C HIS A 808 2.56 -34.51 -10.02
N ILE A 809 1.33 -35.01 -10.01
CA ILE A 809 0.13 -34.27 -9.56
C ILE A 809 0.30 -33.83 -8.09
N ILE A 810 0.66 -34.77 -7.21
CA ILE A 810 0.82 -34.50 -5.79
C ILE A 810 1.98 -33.54 -5.52
N ASP A 811 3.12 -33.72 -6.19
CA ASP A 811 4.30 -32.84 -6.08
C ASP A 811 3.97 -31.42 -6.57
N THR A 812 3.17 -31.28 -7.62
CA THR A 812 2.69 -30.00 -8.14
C THR A 812 1.85 -29.26 -7.10
N MET A 813 0.98 -29.98 -6.39
CA MET A 813 0.17 -29.41 -5.30
C MET A 813 1.00 -29.04 -4.07
N ILE A 814 1.97 -29.89 -3.68
CA ILE A 814 2.84 -29.63 -2.52
C ILE A 814 3.68 -28.37 -2.73
N LYS A 815 4.05 -28.09 -3.99
CA LYS A 815 4.85 -26.92 -4.37
C LYS A 815 4.03 -25.64 -4.38
N ASP A 816 2.72 -25.69 -4.54
CA ASP A 816 1.81 -24.55 -4.48
C ASP A 816 1.39 -24.23 -3.05
N ALA A 817 1.50 -22.95 -2.64
CA ALA A 817 1.26 -22.55 -1.26
C ALA A 817 -0.19 -22.72 -0.81
N GLU A 818 -1.18 -22.56 -1.70
CA GLU A 818 -2.61 -22.71 -1.39
C GLU A 818 -3.12 -24.15 -1.56
N MET A 819 -2.43 -24.94 -2.40
CA MET A 819 -2.81 -26.33 -2.67
C MET A 819 -2.05 -27.34 -1.79
N ARG A 820 -0.96 -26.93 -1.13
CA ARG A 820 -0.11 -27.82 -0.30
C ARG A 820 -0.90 -28.55 0.75
N ASN A 821 -1.74 -27.82 1.48
CA ASN A 821 -2.58 -28.40 2.55
C ASN A 821 -3.68 -29.33 2.01
N LYS A 822 -4.02 -29.18 0.73
CA LYS A 822 -5.00 -30.01 0.01
C LYS A 822 -4.39 -31.24 -0.64
N ALA A 823 -3.05 -31.33 -0.73
CA ALA A 823 -2.35 -32.41 -1.42
C ALA A 823 -2.66 -33.79 -0.83
N LYS A 824 -2.69 -33.93 0.51
CA LYS A 824 -3.07 -35.19 1.19
C LYS A 824 -4.52 -35.60 0.88
N LEU A 825 -5.43 -34.62 0.83
CA LEU A 825 -6.85 -34.86 0.54
C LEU A 825 -7.04 -35.35 -0.91
N ILE A 826 -6.35 -34.74 -1.86
CA ILE A 826 -6.36 -35.16 -3.27
C ILE A 826 -5.65 -36.49 -3.48
N ASP A 827 -4.55 -36.76 -2.79
CA ASP A 827 -3.88 -38.08 -2.83
C ASP A 827 -4.82 -39.19 -2.33
N GLY A 828 -5.55 -38.97 -1.23
CA GLY A 828 -6.59 -39.86 -0.72
C GLY A 828 -7.77 -40.01 -1.72
N PHE A 829 -8.17 -38.96 -2.39
CA PHE A 829 -9.19 -38.98 -3.44
C PHE A 829 -8.75 -39.85 -4.62
N ILE A 830 -7.51 -39.68 -5.12
CA ILE A 830 -6.93 -40.49 -6.20
C ILE A 830 -6.87 -41.96 -5.76
N GLN A 831 -6.40 -42.22 -4.54
CA GLN A 831 -6.33 -43.57 -4.02
C GLN A 831 -7.70 -44.26 -3.98
N GLN A 832 -8.75 -43.56 -3.53
CA GLN A 832 -10.08 -44.12 -3.40
C GLN A 832 -10.81 -44.28 -4.75
N ASN A 833 -10.71 -43.29 -5.65
CA ASN A 833 -11.53 -43.20 -6.87
C ASN A 833 -10.79 -43.60 -8.14
N VAL A 834 -9.48 -43.76 -8.10
CA VAL A 834 -8.63 -44.19 -9.22
C VAL A 834 -7.92 -45.53 -8.90
N ASP A 835 -7.13 -45.60 -7.81
CA ASP A 835 -6.35 -46.80 -7.50
C ASP A 835 -7.21 -47.98 -7.05
N ASN A 836 -8.22 -47.75 -6.20
CA ASN A 836 -9.08 -48.78 -5.65
C ASN A 836 -10.26 -49.17 -6.57
N ASP A 837 -10.56 -48.34 -7.59
CA ASP A 837 -11.65 -48.57 -8.55
C ASP A 837 -11.17 -48.34 -10.00
N ARG A 838 -10.06 -49.00 -10.37
CA ARG A 838 -9.42 -48.85 -11.69
C ARG A 838 -10.36 -49.12 -12.84
N ASP A 839 -11.08 -50.26 -12.75
CA ASP A 839 -12.00 -50.67 -13.81
C ASP A 839 -13.15 -49.68 -14.00
N GLY A 840 -13.71 -49.17 -12.86
CA GLY A 840 -14.79 -48.19 -12.89
C GLY A 840 -14.31 -46.81 -13.41
N PHE A 841 -13.08 -46.41 -13.08
CA PHE A 841 -12.47 -45.17 -13.56
C PHE A 841 -12.22 -45.22 -15.08
N GLU A 842 -11.57 -46.29 -15.59
CA GLU A 842 -11.31 -46.47 -17.03
C GLU A 842 -12.60 -46.60 -17.85
N GLN A 843 -13.64 -47.26 -17.30
CA GLN A 843 -14.95 -47.37 -17.97
C GLN A 843 -15.65 -46.02 -18.03
N ALA A 844 -15.69 -45.25 -16.94
CA ALA A 844 -16.30 -43.92 -16.92
C ALA A 844 -15.58 -42.95 -17.88
N LYS A 845 -14.26 -43.08 -18.02
CA LYS A 845 -13.45 -42.35 -18.99
C LYS A 845 -13.81 -42.73 -20.43
N ALA A 846 -13.92 -44.03 -20.72
CA ALA A 846 -14.28 -44.52 -22.05
C ALA A 846 -15.70 -44.16 -22.49
N ASP A 847 -16.62 -44.12 -21.53
CA ASP A 847 -18.04 -43.84 -21.78
C ASP A 847 -18.38 -42.33 -21.77
N GLY A 848 -17.39 -41.46 -21.45
CA GLY A 848 -17.57 -39.99 -21.34
C GLY A 848 -18.50 -39.58 -20.20
N THR A 849 -18.67 -40.43 -19.17
CA THR A 849 -19.56 -40.19 -18.01
C THR A 849 -18.77 -39.76 -16.76
N MET A 850 -17.49 -39.40 -16.91
CA MET A 850 -16.62 -39.05 -15.80
C MET A 850 -16.97 -37.65 -15.24
N ASP A 851 -17.47 -37.63 -14.00
CA ASP A 851 -17.73 -36.39 -13.23
C ASP A 851 -16.86 -36.40 -11.97
N LEU A 852 -15.63 -35.96 -12.13
CA LEU A 852 -14.65 -35.90 -11.04
C LEU A 852 -14.97 -34.81 -10.03
N GLU A 853 -15.59 -33.72 -10.43
CA GLU A 853 -15.94 -32.62 -9.55
C GLU A 853 -17.00 -33.06 -8.51
N SER A 854 -18.09 -33.68 -8.97
CA SER A 854 -19.09 -34.22 -8.04
C SER A 854 -18.53 -35.33 -7.15
N LYS A 855 -17.63 -36.18 -7.69
CA LYS A 855 -16.97 -37.22 -6.89
C LYS A 855 -16.03 -36.63 -5.84
N LEU A 856 -15.27 -35.56 -6.17
CA LEU A 856 -14.41 -34.87 -5.21
C LEU A 856 -15.24 -34.20 -4.12
N ASN A 857 -16.31 -33.51 -4.48
CA ASN A 857 -17.19 -32.86 -3.51
C ASN A 857 -17.82 -33.87 -2.53
N ALA A 858 -18.19 -35.05 -3.02
CA ALA A 858 -18.70 -36.14 -2.18
C ALA A 858 -17.60 -36.68 -1.23
N TYR A 859 -16.40 -36.91 -1.75
CA TYR A 859 -15.24 -37.37 -0.98
C TYR A 859 -14.84 -36.38 0.12
N VAL A 860 -14.75 -35.09 -0.22
CA VAL A 860 -14.46 -34.02 0.74
C VAL A 860 -15.49 -33.98 1.87
N LYS A 861 -16.77 -34.15 1.53
CA LYS A 861 -17.84 -34.22 2.52
C LYS A 861 -17.70 -35.42 3.46
N ASP A 862 -17.40 -36.61 2.91
CA ASP A 862 -17.23 -37.83 3.72
C ASP A 862 -16.01 -37.74 4.64
N GLU A 863 -14.90 -37.17 4.17
CA GLU A 863 -13.69 -36.95 5.00
C GLU A 863 -13.96 -35.93 6.10
N ARG A 864 -14.69 -34.83 5.78
CA ARG A 864 -15.14 -33.86 6.78
C ARG A 864 -15.97 -34.52 7.87
N ASP A 865 -16.98 -35.29 7.51
CA ASP A 865 -17.89 -35.92 8.46
C ASP A 865 -17.15 -37.00 9.34
N ARG A 866 -16.11 -37.63 8.79
CA ARG A 866 -15.22 -38.54 9.51
C ARG A 866 -14.35 -37.77 10.51
N ALA A 867 -13.71 -36.73 10.07
CA ALA A 867 -12.85 -35.87 10.87
C ALA A 867 -13.60 -35.22 12.06
N ILE A 868 -14.81 -34.75 11.82
CA ILE A 868 -15.68 -34.20 12.89
C ILE A 868 -15.99 -35.28 13.95
N LYS A 869 -16.27 -36.52 13.53
CA LYS A 869 -16.55 -37.62 14.46
C LYS A 869 -15.32 -37.99 15.28
N ASP A 870 -14.15 -38.04 14.68
CA ASP A 870 -12.89 -38.40 15.33
C ASP A 870 -12.53 -37.31 16.36
N LEU A 871 -12.59 -36.01 16.00
CA LEU A 871 -12.37 -34.89 16.92
C LEU A 871 -13.40 -34.83 18.06
N ALA A 872 -14.67 -35.06 17.76
CA ALA A 872 -15.71 -35.10 18.79
C ALA A 872 -15.46 -36.22 19.82
N GLN A 873 -14.88 -37.31 19.37
CA GLN A 873 -14.53 -38.46 20.23
C GLN A 873 -13.26 -38.17 21.02
N GLU A 874 -12.25 -37.52 20.48
CA GLU A 874 -10.99 -37.17 21.16
C GLU A 874 -11.21 -36.10 22.24
N GLU A 875 -12.05 -35.10 21.97
CA GLU A 875 -12.28 -33.97 22.87
C GLU A 875 -13.48 -34.17 23.82
N ASP A 876 -14.18 -35.32 23.76
CA ASP A 876 -15.39 -35.65 24.54
C ASP A 876 -16.50 -34.59 24.40
N ILE A 877 -16.69 -34.06 23.19
CA ILE A 877 -17.67 -33.02 22.87
C ILE A 877 -18.75 -33.59 21.92
N PRO A 878 -20.06 -33.31 22.13
CA PRO A 878 -21.10 -33.80 21.22
C PRO A 878 -20.89 -33.29 19.77
N VAL A 879 -21.09 -34.21 18.81
CA VAL A 879 -20.90 -33.95 17.36
C VAL A 879 -21.74 -32.75 16.89
N GLU A 880 -22.94 -32.56 17.42
CA GLU A 880 -23.85 -31.47 17.06
C GLU A 880 -23.27 -30.07 17.42
N VAL A 881 -22.44 -30.01 18.47
CA VAL A 881 -21.78 -28.74 18.86
C VAL A 881 -20.66 -28.41 17.88
N PHE A 882 -19.86 -29.41 17.49
CA PHE A 882 -18.83 -29.26 16.46
C PHE A 882 -19.43 -28.91 15.09
N ASP A 883 -20.50 -29.55 14.70
CA ASP A 883 -21.18 -29.31 13.40
C ASP A 883 -21.75 -27.89 13.32
N THR A 884 -22.24 -27.34 14.44
CA THR A 884 -22.72 -25.97 14.52
C THR A 884 -21.56 -24.96 14.44
N PHE A 885 -20.44 -25.24 15.09
CA PHE A 885 -19.25 -24.38 15.06
C PHE A 885 -18.59 -24.39 13.67
N LEU A 886 -18.50 -25.56 13.04
CA LEU A 886 -17.82 -25.75 11.77
C LEU A 886 -18.74 -25.47 10.55
N SER A 887 -20.04 -25.33 10.71
CA SER A 887 -20.95 -24.90 9.63
C SER A 887 -20.69 -23.43 9.21
N GLU A 888 -19.97 -22.68 10.02
CA GLU A 888 -19.55 -21.28 9.72
C GLU A 888 -18.25 -21.19 8.94
N TYR A 889 -17.48 -22.28 8.77
CA TYR A 889 -16.19 -22.33 8.09
C TYR A 889 -16.20 -23.32 6.93
N ASP A 890 -15.54 -22.96 5.82
CA ASP A 890 -15.25 -23.92 4.75
C ASP A 890 -14.29 -25.01 5.29
N PHE A 891 -14.58 -26.28 4.99
CA PHE A 891 -13.79 -27.41 5.50
C PHE A 891 -12.30 -27.32 5.14
N LEU A 892 -11.97 -26.77 3.97
CA LEU A 892 -10.58 -26.59 3.55
C LEU A 892 -9.86 -25.50 4.37
N SER A 893 -10.60 -24.55 4.92
CA SER A 893 -10.08 -23.54 5.85
C SER A 893 -9.86 -24.11 7.26
N ILE A 894 -10.59 -25.17 7.62
CA ILE A 894 -10.45 -25.88 8.91
C ILE A 894 -9.16 -26.66 8.97
N ILE A 895 -8.73 -27.28 7.87
CA ILE A 895 -7.44 -27.99 7.79
C ILE A 895 -6.28 -27.03 8.08
N ASP A 896 -6.37 -25.77 7.63
CA ASP A 896 -5.36 -24.74 7.90
C ASP A 896 -5.33 -24.29 9.37
N ILE A 897 -6.47 -24.29 10.07
CA ILE A 897 -6.59 -23.83 11.47
C ILE A 897 -6.04 -24.88 12.45
N PHE A 898 -6.22 -26.16 12.19
CA PHE A 898 -5.87 -27.23 13.13
C PHE A 898 -4.51 -27.88 12.87
N ASN A 899 -3.71 -27.42 11.88
CA ASN A 899 -2.38 -27.99 11.56
C ASN A 899 -2.42 -29.53 11.53
N TRP A 900 -3.34 -30.10 10.78
CA TRP A 900 -3.56 -31.54 10.77
C TRP A 900 -2.38 -32.24 10.11
N ASP A 901 -1.50 -32.86 10.92
CA ASP A 901 -0.40 -33.76 10.53
C ASP A 901 -0.91 -35.07 9.94
#